data_d194a33e453a46199ceadaaaf0b2be0d
#
_entry.id   d194a33e453a46199ceadaaaf0b2be0d
#
_cell.length_a   1.000
_cell.length_b   1.000
_cell.length_c   1.000
_cell.angle_alpha   90.00
_cell.angle_beta   90.00
_cell.angle_gamma   90.00
#
_symmetry.space_group_name_H-M   'P 1'
#
loop_
_entity.id
_entity.type
_entity.pdbx_description
1 polymer ?
#
loop_
_entity_poly.entity_id
_entity_poly.type
_entity_poly.pdbx_seq_one_letter_code
_entity_poly.pdbx_strand_id
1 'polypeptide(L)'
;MSFKIYTYADPYRIHETDFWDEIKHYPHLCASRTLVRGLMSVLPDEEILTLFCPLDSIVKDRIFADWSNNISRRIQQYSELGRQYKILHEERNADWNISDLRYEAINHNKNSMLDSLRLFIELGINADTLDTSRLNFEHRLFAYLLKFAERSDLFALPKLPAKHDLHKYFCDQAEAEKKEKVDNLNARNPRPDEKEYKKELAPFERMIEKMRFWDGDHVVIHGVHQFTPLQLRLLTYLDKLGIEVIFLYNYLPQYKEIYSSWNYIYQQFDAPIHHDTKITTYHPDMQFKRAGVSIAENMALLCEDNISRNDPRIIRNYQDYKDERVVGFENISEYAGYVSDLFAEAEAEIRENTEVESQGQPQMKQRSTSEVLAKMEDVIYTANKDVDELLQVYHPEYARNRHFLAYPIGQFFVALYGLWNVETGEIDIDYGQLRACVNSGILTGFNTPRLLKTLMNVEPLFLHVDKFSTLDELFQKYIKEYAQVTGAGTVATSPAYPFRALTLYSTYKVPQKDIEELHTALRQINSIAKDLFGTATADEQFQFGNHFRRLRDFVDSRQTELANEEEKDLIGRLLDRLDNVQKQLAYEDRAGTLDDLRAGLYFFLKQKEEPVPDWFVRNFEQIDGDVLMSRRQTGPGKRKRVYHFACVSDKDMNQTVDELLPWPLSEMFIERAYNPKELPFQVYYAALGERSNFLRYALFYGLFFSQCDTKISFVRRYGDNATDYYELLRLIGLKEEDSSIHRVSNDPYSHTTVRAQKVTGFKYDREQMAAMFLCPYRYLLDYVLNKAPVLSGSFLMQRFFVNVLIENTWRTMQGKEQKDMAARLTQIVTSESSKIERYFPFFIPSEVIDMRRQAENYVLAQVFKDGYLKVRALEKTHMDLRKTFGTAEFLEDLQDLPRKHHYPDFEQLATIKQDKKSYSVHSTKNENSTLIGCVLNYLNETDSNYERAGSWCAFCPDNGICLAAYEDKR
;
A
#
# COMPACT_ATOMS: atom_id res chain seq x y z
N MET A 1 -24.71 39.18 -4.97
CA MET A 1 -23.53 38.36 -4.60
C MET A 1 -22.31 39.26 -4.67
N SER A 2 -21.52 39.25 -3.58
CA SER A 2 -20.34 40.14 -3.46
C SER A 2 -19.06 39.39 -3.77
N PHE A 3 -18.97 38.86 -5.02
CA PHE A 3 -17.76 38.23 -5.52
C PHE A 3 -17.04 39.12 -6.49
N LYS A 4 -15.70 39.21 -6.37
CA LYS A 4 -14.80 39.83 -7.34
C LYS A 4 -13.75 38.83 -7.78
N ILE A 5 -13.27 38.90 -9.02
CA ILE A 5 -12.26 38.02 -9.57
C ILE A 5 -11.14 38.85 -10.16
N TYR A 6 -9.93 38.68 -9.65
CA TYR A 6 -8.72 39.33 -10.18
C TYR A 6 -7.76 38.27 -10.73
N THR A 7 -7.06 38.64 -11.83
CA THR A 7 -6.05 37.75 -12.44
C THR A 7 -4.73 38.45 -12.61
N TYR A 8 -3.65 37.72 -12.53
CA TYR A 8 -2.29 38.22 -12.71
C TYR A 8 -1.51 37.32 -13.67
N ALA A 9 -0.63 37.93 -14.51
CA ALA A 9 0.17 37.20 -15.49
C ALA A 9 1.48 36.66 -14.90
N ASP A 10 2.14 37.43 -14.02
CA ASP A 10 3.43 37.09 -13.45
C ASP A 10 3.28 36.68 -11.95
N PRO A 11 3.40 35.39 -11.61
CA PRO A 11 3.23 34.93 -10.23
C PRO A 11 4.34 35.40 -9.28
N TYR A 12 5.49 35.84 -9.81
CA TYR A 12 6.61 36.36 -8.98
C TYR A 12 6.47 37.86 -8.68
N ARG A 13 5.56 38.55 -9.37
CA ARG A 13 5.38 40.01 -9.26
C ARG A 13 3.94 40.39 -8.92
N ILE A 14 3.22 39.55 -8.20
CA ILE A 14 1.82 39.78 -7.82
C ILE A 14 1.63 41.10 -7.03
N HIS A 15 2.64 41.51 -6.24
CA HIS A 15 2.61 42.74 -5.48
C HIS A 15 2.75 44.02 -6.30
N GLU A 16 3.06 43.92 -7.60
CA GLU A 16 3.19 45.06 -8.50
C GLU A 16 1.93 45.25 -9.36
N THR A 17 0.91 44.40 -9.24
CA THR A 17 -0.36 44.48 -9.97
C THR A 17 -1.15 45.75 -9.66
N ASP A 18 -2.09 46.12 -10.51
CA ASP A 18 -2.89 47.34 -10.35
C ASP A 18 -3.88 47.27 -9.15
N PHE A 19 -4.26 46.08 -8.74
CA PHE A 19 -5.21 45.83 -7.65
C PHE A 19 -4.55 45.50 -6.30
N TRP A 20 -3.21 45.26 -6.23
CA TRP A 20 -2.55 44.82 -5.02
C TRP A 20 -2.74 45.75 -3.82
N ASP A 21 -2.61 47.06 -4.05
CA ASP A 21 -2.77 48.08 -3.00
C ASP A 21 -4.16 48.08 -2.36
N GLU A 22 -5.20 47.63 -3.08
CA GLU A 22 -6.56 47.46 -2.56
C GLU A 22 -6.64 46.25 -1.61
N ILE A 23 -6.02 45.11 -1.98
CA ILE A 23 -6.25 43.84 -1.32
C ILE A 23 -5.22 43.44 -0.24
N LYS A 24 -4.03 44.03 -0.25
CA LYS A 24 -2.91 43.64 0.65
C LYS A 24 -3.19 43.77 2.14
N HIS A 25 -4.28 44.41 2.55
CA HIS A 25 -4.70 44.57 3.94
C HIS A 25 -5.74 43.54 4.41
N TYR A 26 -6.31 42.75 3.47
CA TYR A 26 -7.34 41.76 3.79
C TYR A 26 -6.71 40.40 4.11
N PRO A 27 -7.38 39.50 4.84
CA PRO A 27 -6.90 38.13 5.05
C PRO A 27 -6.80 37.39 3.71
N HIS A 28 -5.66 36.74 3.46
CA HIS A 28 -5.39 35.96 2.25
C HIS A 28 -5.47 34.45 2.57
N LEU A 29 -6.48 33.79 2.03
CA LEU A 29 -6.71 32.34 2.14
C LEU A 29 -6.20 31.66 0.88
N CYS A 30 -5.26 30.74 1.02
CA CYS A 30 -4.60 30.08 -0.10
C CYS A 30 -5.09 28.64 -0.27
N ALA A 31 -5.06 28.11 -1.50
CA ALA A 31 -5.43 26.72 -1.78
C ALA A 31 -4.62 25.70 -0.98
N SER A 32 -3.36 26.01 -0.66
CA SER A 32 -2.46 25.09 0.02
C SER A 32 -1.46 25.79 0.95
N ARG A 33 -0.85 25.05 1.89
CA ARG A 33 0.29 25.53 2.71
C ARG A 33 1.51 25.85 1.83
N THR A 34 1.72 25.11 0.73
CA THR A 34 2.82 25.38 -0.19
C THR A 34 2.65 26.73 -0.89
N LEU A 35 1.42 27.06 -1.29
CA LEU A 35 1.12 28.37 -1.89
C LEU A 35 1.33 29.53 -0.89
N VAL A 36 0.95 29.37 0.39
CA VAL A 36 1.28 30.34 1.45
C VAL A 36 2.80 30.57 1.52
N ARG A 37 3.59 29.49 1.60
CA ARG A 37 5.06 29.58 1.67
C ARG A 37 5.64 30.20 0.39
N GLY A 38 5.08 29.84 -0.75
CA GLY A 38 5.47 30.38 -2.06
C GLY A 38 5.25 31.89 -2.13
N LEU A 39 4.05 32.37 -1.80
CA LEU A 39 3.72 33.80 -1.78
C LEU A 39 4.59 34.57 -0.79
N MET A 40 4.74 34.07 0.44
CA MET A 40 5.64 34.67 1.43
C MET A 40 7.13 34.65 1.00
N SER A 41 7.50 33.80 0.05
CA SER A 41 8.87 33.76 -0.48
C SER A 41 9.15 34.82 -1.56
N VAL A 42 8.13 35.25 -2.27
CA VAL A 42 8.26 36.22 -3.35
C VAL A 42 7.82 37.64 -2.97
N LEU A 43 6.90 37.75 -2.01
CA LEU A 43 6.48 39.05 -1.50
C LEU A 43 7.60 39.70 -0.67
N PRO A 44 7.87 41.03 -0.87
CA PRO A 44 8.73 41.76 0.05
C PRO A 44 8.14 41.78 1.46
N ASP A 45 8.98 41.76 2.49
CA ASP A 45 8.55 41.83 3.90
C ASP A 45 7.63 43.04 4.20
N GLU A 46 7.77 44.09 3.44
CA GLU A 46 7.00 45.34 3.57
C GLU A 46 5.56 45.18 3.04
N GLU A 47 5.33 44.21 2.13
CA GLU A 47 4.04 43.91 1.53
C GLU A 47 3.26 42.79 2.26
N ILE A 48 3.90 42.15 3.24
CA ILE A 48 3.23 41.13 4.09
C ILE A 48 2.56 41.87 5.25
N LEU A 49 1.35 42.34 5.06
CA LEU A 49 0.62 43.20 5.99
C LEU A 49 -0.50 42.50 6.76
N THR A 50 -0.85 41.28 6.42
CA THR A 50 -2.01 40.57 6.96
C THR A 50 -1.76 39.06 7.04
N LEU A 51 -2.80 38.31 7.44
CA LEU A 51 -2.77 36.84 7.53
C LEU A 51 -2.72 36.20 6.13
N PHE A 52 -1.77 35.30 5.94
CA PHE A 52 -1.74 34.33 4.85
C PHE A 52 -1.85 32.92 5.45
N CYS A 53 -2.93 32.20 5.17
CA CYS A 53 -3.12 30.85 5.66
C CYS A 53 -3.82 29.95 4.65
N PRO A 54 -3.73 28.61 4.80
CA PRO A 54 -4.50 27.69 3.96
C PRO A 54 -6.00 27.87 4.24
N LEU A 55 -6.82 27.86 3.19
CA LEU A 55 -8.28 27.94 3.31
C LEU A 55 -8.83 26.82 4.19
N ASP A 56 -8.30 25.61 4.04
CA ASP A 56 -8.71 24.44 4.83
C ASP A 56 -8.45 24.59 6.32
N SER A 57 -7.43 25.35 6.75
CA SER A 57 -7.17 25.57 8.17
C SER A 57 -8.29 26.40 8.85
N ILE A 58 -8.94 27.28 8.12
CA ILE A 58 -10.13 27.98 8.60
C ILE A 58 -11.36 27.07 8.52
N VAL A 59 -11.55 26.38 7.37
CA VAL A 59 -12.73 25.56 7.10
C VAL A 59 -12.78 24.32 8.00
N LYS A 60 -11.75 23.46 7.91
CA LYS A 60 -11.75 22.14 8.58
C LYS A 60 -11.31 22.19 10.03
N ASP A 61 -10.35 23.04 10.37
CA ASP A 61 -9.75 23.05 11.71
C ASP A 61 -10.41 24.05 12.68
N ARG A 62 -11.22 24.98 12.14
CA ARG A 62 -11.89 26.00 12.97
C ARG A 62 -13.42 25.94 12.84
N ILE A 63 -13.96 26.27 11.67
CA ILE A 63 -15.41 26.44 11.49
C ILE A 63 -16.15 25.09 11.53
N PHE A 64 -15.67 24.10 10.80
CA PHE A 64 -16.29 22.79 10.72
C PHE A 64 -15.46 21.69 11.42
N ALA A 65 -14.67 22.05 12.45
CA ALA A 65 -13.78 21.11 13.14
C ALA A 65 -14.53 19.88 13.69
N ASP A 66 -15.69 20.08 14.30
CA ASP A 66 -16.53 18.99 14.83
C ASP A 66 -17.07 18.06 13.73
N TRP A 67 -17.32 18.58 12.55
CA TRP A 67 -17.74 17.77 11.40
C TRP A 67 -16.58 17.04 10.73
N SER A 68 -15.47 17.71 10.50
CA SER A 68 -14.34 17.22 9.73
C SER A 68 -13.42 16.29 10.52
N ASN A 69 -13.15 16.64 11.79
CA ASN A 69 -12.11 16.01 12.61
C ASN A 69 -12.68 15.12 13.73
N ASN A 70 -14.00 15.08 13.93
CA ASN A 70 -14.63 14.26 14.95
C ASN A 70 -14.85 12.82 14.43
N ILE A 71 -13.89 11.94 14.73
CA ILE A 71 -13.91 10.54 14.35
C ILE A 71 -15.09 9.80 15.00
N SER A 72 -15.38 10.11 16.26
CA SER A 72 -16.50 9.52 17.00
C SER A 72 -17.81 9.75 16.26
N ARG A 73 -18.04 10.96 15.78
CA ARG A 73 -19.22 11.31 15.00
C ARG A 73 -19.30 10.52 13.70
N ARG A 74 -18.18 10.37 13.00
CA ARG A 74 -18.12 9.57 11.77
C ARG A 74 -18.41 8.09 12.01
N ILE A 75 -17.90 7.51 13.10
CA ILE A 75 -18.22 6.14 13.53
C ILE A 75 -19.70 5.98 13.80
N GLN A 76 -20.32 6.92 14.53
CA GLN A 76 -21.73 6.89 14.84
C GLN A 76 -22.61 7.03 13.57
N GLN A 77 -22.21 7.88 12.62
CA GLN A 77 -22.87 8.00 11.31
C GLN A 77 -22.82 6.67 10.55
N TYR A 78 -21.67 6.01 10.55
CA TYR A 78 -21.45 4.72 9.90
C TYR A 78 -22.30 3.60 10.54
N SER A 79 -22.34 3.55 11.87
CA SER A 79 -23.17 2.59 12.63
C SER A 79 -24.65 2.82 12.37
N GLU A 80 -25.09 4.08 12.35
CA GLU A 80 -26.50 4.42 12.09
C GLU A 80 -26.93 4.00 10.67
N LEU A 81 -26.06 4.13 9.68
CA LEU A 81 -26.33 3.59 8.34
C LEU A 81 -26.50 2.06 8.34
N GLY A 82 -25.64 1.33 9.06
CA GLY A 82 -25.77 -0.12 9.23
C GLY A 82 -27.11 -0.50 9.85
N ARG A 83 -27.54 0.26 10.87
CA ARG A 83 -28.87 0.07 11.49
C ARG A 83 -30.02 0.31 10.50
N GLN A 84 -29.92 1.35 9.66
CA GLN A 84 -30.93 1.61 8.62
C GLN A 84 -30.97 0.50 7.57
N TYR A 85 -29.82 -0.03 7.13
CA TYR A 85 -29.75 -1.17 6.22
C TYR A 85 -30.40 -2.42 6.80
N LYS A 86 -30.15 -2.71 8.08
CA LYS A 86 -30.75 -3.84 8.78
C LYS A 86 -32.28 -3.71 8.86
N ILE A 87 -32.81 -2.55 9.21
CA ILE A 87 -34.25 -2.26 9.23
C ILE A 87 -34.87 -2.50 7.85
N LEU A 88 -34.27 -1.98 6.78
CA LEU A 88 -34.78 -2.15 5.42
C LEU A 88 -34.74 -3.62 4.94
N HIS A 89 -33.77 -4.39 5.39
CA HIS A 89 -33.65 -5.81 5.09
C HIS A 89 -34.67 -6.67 5.86
N GLU A 90 -34.85 -6.42 7.17
CA GLU A 90 -35.73 -7.17 8.04
C GLU A 90 -37.20 -6.87 7.82
N GLU A 91 -37.56 -5.63 7.53
CA GLU A 91 -38.97 -5.22 7.32
C GLU A 91 -39.62 -5.85 6.09
N ARG A 92 -38.84 -6.50 5.19
CA ARG A 92 -39.27 -7.14 3.94
C ARG A 92 -40.35 -6.34 3.21
N ASN A 93 -40.28 -5.02 3.27
CA ASN A 93 -41.22 -4.13 2.64
C ASN A 93 -41.22 -4.39 1.12
N ALA A 94 -42.37 -4.50 0.50
CA ALA A 94 -42.51 -4.79 -0.93
C ALA A 94 -41.76 -3.79 -1.82
N ASP A 95 -41.55 -2.56 -1.32
CA ASP A 95 -40.82 -1.50 -2.03
C ASP A 95 -39.31 -1.70 -2.03
N TRP A 96 -38.71 -2.40 -1.04
CA TRP A 96 -37.28 -2.55 -0.90
C TRP A 96 -36.75 -3.96 -1.16
N ASN A 97 -37.49 -5.02 -0.91
CA ASN A 97 -37.17 -6.45 -1.13
C ASN A 97 -35.64 -6.74 -1.30
N ILE A 98 -34.87 -6.44 -0.24
CA ILE A 98 -33.42 -6.58 -0.24
C ILE A 98 -33.09 -8.05 0.04
N SER A 99 -32.47 -8.76 -0.92
CA SER A 99 -31.94 -10.11 -0.73
C SER A 99 -30.67 -10.09 0.14
N ASP A 100 -30.35 -11.23 0.78
CA ASP A 100 -29.13 -11.37 1.60
C ASP A 100 -27.87 -10.94 0.83
N LEU A 101 -27.69 -11.40 -0.40
CA LEU A 101 -26.56 -11.04 -1.26
C LEU A 101 -26.50 -9.53 -1.53
N ARG A 102 -27.66 -8.88 -1.73
CA ARG A 102 -27.70 -7.43 -1.93
C ARG A 102 -27.43 -6.67 -0.64
N TYR A 103 -27.90 -7.21 0.49
CA TYR A 103 -27.59 -6.66 1.80
C TYR A 103 -26.08 -6.67 2.10
N GLU A 104 -25.41 -7.78 1.80
CA GLU A 104 -23.93 -7.88 1.91
C GLU A 104 -23.23 -6.86 1.00
N ALA A 105 -23.66 -6.75 -0.26
CA ALA A 105 -23.08 -5.81 -1.22
C ALA A 105 -23.21 -4.34 -0.79
N ILE A 106 -24.37 -3.90 -0.26
CA ILE A 106 -24.52 -2.52 0.23
C ILE A 106 -23.75 -2.28 1.52
N ASN A 107 -23.63 -3.27 2.40
CA ASN A 107 -22.80 -3.18 3.59
C ASN A 107 -21.31 -3.05 3.24
N HIS A 108 -20.83 -3.79 2.24
CA HIS A 108 -19.47 -3.64 1.75
C HIS A 108 -19.17 -2.21 1.29
N ASN A 109 -20.13 -1.55 0.64
CA ASN A 109 -20.01 -0.18 0.13
C ASN A 109 -20.50 0.90 1.10
N LYS A 110 -20.78 0.55 2.37
CA LYS A 110 -21.35 1.46 3.37
C LYS A 110 -20.52 2.73 3.58
N ASN A 111 -19.18 2.64 3.51
CA ASN A 111 -18.31 3.80 3.66
C ASN A 111 -18.47 4.80 2.49
N SER A 112 -18.49 4.31 1.25
CA SER A 112 -18.71 5.16 0.08
C SER A 112 -20.11 5.81 0.10
N MET A 113 -21.12 5.08 0.58
CA MET A 113 -22.45 5.63 0.80
C MET A 113 -22.45 6.77 1.83
N LEU A 114 -21.70 6.60 2.94
CA LEU A 114 -21.56 7.65 3.94
C LEU A 114 -20.90 8.89 3.34
N ASP A 115 -19.85 8.71 2.53
CA ASP A 115 -19.13 9.80 1.87
C ASP A 115 -20.06 10.54 0.89
N SER A 116 -20.92 9.82 0.16
CA SER A 116 -21.94 10.39 -0.73
C SER A 116 -23.00 11.21 0.05
N LEU A 117 -23.47 10.71 1.18
CA LEU A 117 -24.41 11.44 2.03
C LEU A 117 -23.78 12.72 2.59
N ARG A 118 -22.55 12.61 3.11
CA ARG A 118 -21.81 13.77 3.62
C ARG A 118 -21.60 14.81 2.53
N LEU A 119 -21.22 14.40 1.32
CA LEU A 119 -21.06 15.26 0.16
C LEU A 119 -22.33 16.10 -0.12
N PHE A 120 -23.49 15.47 -0.17
CA PHE A 120 -24.75 16.19 -0.44
C PHE A 120 -25.15 17.12 0.70
N ILE A 121 -24.98 16.69 1.95
CA ILE A 121 -25.23 17.53 3.14
C ILE A 121 -24.31 18.74 3.16
N GLU A 122 -23.04 18.56 2.88
CA GLU A 122 -22.04 19.63 2.83
C GLU A 122 -22.37 20.64 1.71
N LEU A 123 -22.79 20.18 0.54
CA LEU A 123 -23.24 21.02 -0.57
C LEU A 123 -24.61 21.68 -0.32
N GLY A 124 -25.36 21.20 0.69
CA GLY A 124 -26.69 21.72 1.05
C GLY A 124 -27.81 21.25 0.15
N ILE A 125 -27.67 20.09 -0.47
CA ILE A 125 -28.68 19.48 -1.34
C ILE A 125 -29.65 18.69 -0.47
N ASN A 126 -30.95 18.89 -0.70
CA ASN A 126 -32.02 18.23 0.05
C ASN A 126 -32.60 17.06 -0.75
N ALA A 127 -32.99 15.99 -0.07
CA ALA A 127 -33.59 14.80 -0.69
C ALA A 127 -34.89 15.13 -1.48
N ASP A 128 -35.65 16.11 -1.04
CA ASP A 128 -36.91 16.53 -1.72
C ASP A 128 -36.67 17.24 -3.07
N THR A 129 -35.40 17.62 -3.39
CA THR A 129 -35.02 18.18 -4.69
C THR A 129 -34.66 17.12 -5.74
N LEU A 130 -34.60 15.83 -5.31
CA LEU A 130 -34.24 14.72 -6.18
C LEU A 130 -35.48 14.13 -6.89
N ASP A 131 -35.40 13.95 -8.21
CA ASP A 131 -36.39 13.17 -8.97
C ASP A 131 -36.10 11.67 -8.82
N THR A 132 -36.86 10.99 -7.99
CA THR A 132 -36.69 9.56 -7.71
C THR A 132 -37.41 8.65 -8.71
N SER A 133 -38.16 9.20 -9.67
CA SER A 133 -39.07 8.43 -10.54
C SER A 133 -38.38 7.49 -11.51
N ARG A 134 -37.09 7.74 -11.85
CA ARG A 134 -36.32 6.98 -12.85
C ARG A 134 -35.01 6.41 -12.31
N LEU A 135 -34.90 6.31 -10.99
CA LEU A 135 -33.66 5.87 -10.33
C LEU A 135 -33.58 4.34 -10.25
N ASN A 136 -32.35 3.81 -10.32
CA ASN A 136 -32.05 2.42 -9.98
C ASN A 136 -32.19 2.18 -8.46
N PHE A 137 -31.95 0.95 -8.02
CA PHE A 137 -32.07 0.58 -6.62
C PHE A 137 -31.12 1.36 -5.72
N GLU A 138 -29.84 1.44 -6.08
CA GLU A 138 -28.78 2.06 -5.28
C GLU A 138 -29.04 3.57 -5.12
N HIS A 139 -29.47 4.23 -6.19
CA HIS A 139 -29.81 5.66 -6.18
C HIS A 139 -31.08 5.96 -5.37
N ARG A 140 -32.10 5.06 -5.42
CA ARG A 140 -33.29 5.20 -4.55
C ARG A 140 -32.94 5.01 -3.08
N LEU A 141 -32.06 4.06 -2.78
CA LEU A 141 -31.55 3.83 -1.43
C LEU A 141 -30.81 5.07 -0.94
N PHE A 142 -29.93 5.65 -1.76
CA PHE A 142 -29.24 6.90 -1.43
C PHE A 142 -30.22 8.05 -1.13
N ALA A 143 -31.23 8.27 -1.97
CA ALA A 143 -32.24 9.31 -1.75
C ALA A 143 -33.04 9.10 -0.46
N TYR A 144 -33.39 7.85 -0.14
CA TYR A 144 -34.03 7.48 1.13
C TYR A 144 -33.15 7.79 2.33
N LEU A 145 -31.90 7.39 2.28
CA LEU A 145 -30.94 7.63 3.35
C LEU A 145 -30.59 9.12 3.52
N LEU A 146 -30.53 9.87 2.44
CA LEU A 146 -30.35 11.33 2.49
C LEU A 146 -31.53 11.98 3.25
N LYS A 147 -32.78 11.58 2.94
CA LYS A 147 -33.97 12.07 3.66
C LYS A 147 -33.99 11.67 5.12
N PHE A 148 -33.44 10.49 5.46
CA PHE A 148 -33.23 10.08 6.84
C PHE A 148 -32.17 10.94 7.52
N ALA A 149 -31.00 11.14 6.88
CA ALA A 149 -29.88 11.91 7.40
C ALA A 149 -30.25 13.38 7.70
N GLU A 150 -31.05 14.01 6.86
CA GLU A 150 -31.56 15.38 7.06
C GLU A 150 -32.37 15.56 8.36
N ARG A 151 -32.98 14.49 8.85
CA ARG A 151 -33.79 14.50 10.08
C ARG A 151 -33.02 14.13 11.33
N SER A 152 -31.77 13.70 11.16
CA SER A 152 -30.94 13.22 12.24
C SER A 152 -29.92 14.30 12.67
N ASP A 153 -29.91 14.64 13.96
CA ASP A 153 -28.93 15.57 14.53
C ASP A 153 -27.49 15.08 14.31
N LEU A 154 -27.29 13.78 14.15
CA LEU A 154 -26.00 13.16 13.89
C LEU A 154 -25.38 13.61 12.55
N PHE A 155 -26.24 13.91 11.57
CA PHE A 155 -25.86 14.39 10.24
C PHE A 155 -26.01 15.91 10.07
N ALA A 156 -26.41 16.63 11.12
CA ALA A 156 -26.53 18.08 11.07
C ALA A 156 -25.13 18.76 11.05
N LEU A 157 -24.93 19.70 10.12
CA LEU A 157 -23.70 20.52 10.12
C LEU A 157 -23.70 21.46 11.33
N PRO A 158 -22.52 21.81 11.86
CA PRO A 158 -22.37 22.85 12.89
C PRO A 158 -23.02 24.16 12.44
N LYS A 159 -23.60 24.88 13.40
CA LYS A 159 -24.11 26.24 13.13
C LYS A 159 -22.93 27.15 12.77
N LEU A 160 -23.11 27.89 11.69
CA LEU A 160 -22.08 28.82 11.24
C LEU A 160 -21.96 30.02 12.21
N PRO A 161 -20.73 30.51 12.45
CA PRO A 161 -20.48 31.59 13.41
C PRO A 161 -21.07 32.92 12.93
N ALA A 162 -21.42 33.81 13.85
CA ALA A 162 -21.82 35.16 13.49
C ALA A 162 -20.62 35.95 12.92
N LYS A 163 -20.88 37.02 12.17
CA LYS A 163 -19.85 37.85 11.52
C LYS A 163 -18.73 38.30 12.48
N HIS A 164 -19.09 38.71 13.71
CA HIS A 164 -18.13 39.13 14.71
C HIS A 164 -17.24 38.00 15.26
N ASP A 165 -17.69 36.74 15.18
CA ASP A 165 -16.91 35.62 15.66
C ASP A 165 -15.87 35.18 14.61
N LEU A 166 -16.08 35.47 13.33
CA LEU A 166 -15.10 35.18 12.29
C LEU A 166 -13.76 35.85 12.54
N HIS A 167 -13.76 37.10 13.01
CA HIS A 167 -12.54 37.80 13.36
C HIS A 167 -11.69 37.01 14.36
N LYS A 168 -12.32 36.36 15.34
CA LYS A 168 -11.62 35.52 16.31
C LYS A 168 -10.95 34.32 15.63
N TYR A 169 -11.62 33.62 14.71
CA TYR A 169 -11.04 32.48 14.02
C TYR A 169 -9.79 32.87 13.22
N PHE A 170 -9.78 34.03 12.55
CA PHE A 170 -8.63 34.53 11.83
C PHE A 170 -7.47 34.95 12.75
N CYS A 171 -7.76 35.60 13.88
CA CYS A 171 -6.74 35.95 14.86
C CYS A 171 -6.12 34.71 15.51
N ASP A 172 -6.92 33.76 15.95
CA ASP A 172 -6.45 32.48 16.52
C ASP A 172 -5.59 31.71 15.50
N GLN A 173 -5.91 31.78 14.20
CA GLN A 173 -5.10 31.16 13.16
C GLN A 173 -3.75 31.85 12.99
N ALA A 174 -3.70 33.17 12.98
CA ALA A 174 -2.45 33.92 12.89
C ALA A 174 -1.50 33.60 14.07
N GLU A 175 -2.06 33.45 15.30
CA GLU A 175 -1.29 33.04 16.47
C GLU A 175 -0.79 31.58 16.34
N ALA A 176 -1.58 30.67 15.80
CA ALA A 176 -1.19 29.28 15.56
C ALA A 176 -0.04 29.19 14.54
N GLU A 177 -0.09 29.94 13.44
CA GLU A 177 0.98 30.00 12.43
C GLU A 177 2.29 30.56 13.02
N LYS A 178 2.21 31.60 13.90
CA LYS A 178 3.37 32.11 14.63
C LYS A 178 3.99 31.03 15.51
N LYS A 179 3.16 30.32 16.27
CA LYS A 179 3.61 29.23 17.14
C LYS A 179 4.28 28.11 16.35
N GLU A 180 3.69 27.66 15.26
CA GLU A 180 4.28 26.64 14.37
C GLU A 180 5.67 27.09 13.87
N LYS A 181 5.80 28.36 13.48
CA LYS A 181 7.10 28.91 13.05
C LYS A 181 8.14 28.90 14.19
N VAL A 182 7.75 29.25 15.42
CA VAL A 182 8.62 29.19 16.61
C VAL A 182 9.09 27.76 16.86
N ASP A 183 8.17 26.80 16.84
CA ASP A 183 8.47 25.38 17.07
C ASP A 183 9.45 24.84 16.00
N ASN A 184 9.24 25.19 14.72
CA ASN A 184 10.11 24.83 13.61
C ASN A 184 11.53 25.45 13.73
N LEU A 185 11.63 26.72 14.15
CA LEU A 185 12.92 27.37 14.38
C LEU A 185 13.70 26.71 15.53
N ASN A 186 13.03 26.39 16.63
CA ASN A 186 13.62 25.71 17.77
C ASN A 186 14.07 24.29 17.44
N ALA A 187 13.33 23.57 16.57
CA ALA A 187 13.70 22.24 16.11
C ALA A 187 14.95 22.26 15.22
N ARG A 188 15.11 23.29 14.37
CA ARG A 188 16.29 23.45 13.50
C ARG A 188 17.54 23.91 14.24
N ASN A 189 17.38 24.80 15.20
CA ASN A 189 18.47 25.34 16.01
C ASN A 189 18.02 25.52 17.46
N PRO A 190 18.39 24.65 18.40
CA PRO A 190 17.99 24.75 19.81
C PRO A 190 18.46 26.03 20.51
N ARG A 191 19.37 26.79 19.90
CA ARG A 191 19.84 28.10 20.40
C ARG A 191 20.01 29.06 19.23
N PRO A 192 18.91 29.55 18.62
CA PRO A 192 18.97 30.49 17.52
C PRO A 192 19.58 31.82 17.99
N ASP A 193 20.29 32.52 17.09
CA ASP A 193 20.73 33.90 17.34
C ASP A 193 19.46 34.78 17.50
N GLU A 194 19.43 35.60 18.55
CA GLU A 194 18.26 36.45 18.90
C GLU A 194 17.89 37.40 17.74
N LYS A 195 18.88 37.85 16.96
CA LYS A 195 18.62 38.72 15.78
C LYS A 195 17.99 37.96 14.62
N GLU A 196 18.45 36.74 14.35
CA GLU A 196 17.89 35.86 13.32
C GLU A 196 16.45 35.47 13.71
N TYR A 197 16.25 35.08 14.98
CA TYR A 197 14.96 34.72 15.51
C TYR A 197 13.94 35.86 15.38
N LYS A 198 14.31 37.10 15.79
CA LYS A 198 13.45 38.27 15.65
C LYS A 198 13.15 38.57 14.16
N LYS A 199 14.12 38.44 13.28
CA LYS A 199 13.93 38.66 11.85
C LYS A 199 12.93 37.67 11.23
N GLU A 200 13.04 36.39 11.59
CA GLU A 200 12.15 35.34 11.10
C GLU A 200 10.72 35.47 11.60
N LEU A 201 10.50 35.99 12.82
CA LEU A 201 9.17 36.18 13.41
C LEU A 201 8.50 37.50 13.05
N ALA A 202 9.24 38.52 12.65
CA ALA A 202 8.69 39.84 12.32
C ALA A 202 7.52 39.86 11.34
N PRO A 203 7.50 39.00 10.26
CA PRO A 203 6.34 38.93 9.38
C PRO A 203 5.07 38.47 10.10
N PHE A 204 5.18 37.45 10.97
CA PHE A 204 4.04 36.90 11.71
C PHE A 204 3.52 37.89 12.75
N GLU A 205 4.41 38.61 13.42
CA GLU A 205 4.03 39.65 14.39
C GLU A 205 3.29 40.80 13.70
N ARG A 206 3.74 41.20 12.51
CA ARG A 206 3.04 42.20 11.70
C ARG A 206 1.67 41.68 11.25
N MET A 207 1.56 40.40 10.85
CA MET A 207 0.27 39.80 10.51
C MET A 207 -0.72 39.86 11.66
N ILE A 208 -0.31 39.45 12.87
CA ILE A 208 -1.15 39.49 14.07
C ILE A 208 -1.57 40.92 14.41
N GLU A 209 -0.64 41.85 14.30
CA GLU A 209 -0.94 43.28 14.57
C GLU A 209 -1.96 43.82 13.55
N LYS A 210 -1.79 43.50 12.26
CA LYS A 210 -2.70 43.96 11.21
C LYS A 210 -4.05 43.30 11.28
N MET A 211 -4.14 42.01 11.66
CA MET A 211 -5.42 41.33 11.85
C MET A 211 -6.33 42.03 12.88
N ARG A 212 -5.77 42.74 13.84
CA ARG A 212 -6.56 43.56 14.80
C ARG A 212 -7.29 44.72 14.14
N PHE A 213 -6.81 45.16 12.97
CA PHE A 213 -7.37 46.29 12.17
C PHE A 213 -8.11 45.81 10.94
N TRP A 214 -8.33 44.50 10.79
CA TRP A 214 -9.15 43.97 9.69
C TRP A 214 -10.59 44.53 9.78
N ASP A 215 -11.11 45.05 8.69
CA ASP A 215 -12.43 45.65 8.57
C ASP A 215 -13.59 44.67 8.77
N GLY A 216 -13.33 43.35 8.59
CA GLY A 216 -14.35 42.29 8.68
C GLY A 216 -15.24 42.15 7.45
N ASP A 217 -15.00 42.94 6.41
CA ASP A 217 -15.87 43.02 5.24
C ASP A 217 -15.28 42.36 3.98
N HIS A 218 -13.99 42.07 3.95
CA HIS A 218 -13.30 41.56 2.76
C HIS A 218 -12.39 40.36 3.08
N VAL A 219 -12.33 39.37 2.17
CA VAL A 219 -11.44 38.20 2.24
C VAL A 219 -10.92 37.87 0.85
N VAL A 220 -9.64 37.58 0.72
CA VAL A 220 -8.97 37.22 -0.54
C VAL A 220 -8.70 35.71 -0.61
N ILE A 221 -8.98 35.05 -1.73
CA ILE A 221 -8.79 33.63 -1.94
C ILE A 221 -7.87 33.41 -3.14
N HIS A 222 -6.75 32.70 -2.91
CA HIS A 222 -5.73 32.43 -3.91
C HIS A 222 -5.73 31.00 -4.44
N GLY A 223 -5.75 30.85 -5.75
CA GLY A 223 -5.37 29.63 -6.45
C GLY A 223 -6.23 28.40 -6.18
N VAL A 224 -7.51 28.57 -5.80
CA VAL A 224 -8.42 27.45 -5.56
C VAL A 224 -9.16 27.08 -6.82
N HIS A 225 -8.85 25.93 -7.41
CA HIS A 225 -9.55 25.36 -8.57
C HIS A 225 -10.51 24.25 -8.16
N GLN A 226 -10.03 23.30 -7.33
CA GLN A 226 -10.80 22.18 -6.84
C GLN A 226 -11.41 22.53 -5.47
N PHE A 227 -12.57 23.17 -5.49
CA PHE A 227 -13.26 23.53 -4.26
C PHE A 227 -13.82 22.31 -3.55
N THR A 228 -13.55 22.16 -2.26
CA THR A 228 -14.25 21.17 -1.43
C THR A 228 -15.66 21.66 -1.08
N PRO A 229 -16.61 20.74 -0.82
CA PRO A 229 -17.99 21.11 -0.47
C PRO A 229 -18.08 22.07 0.73
N LEU A 230 -17.28 21.85 1.77
CA LEU A 230 -17.24 22.71 2.95
C LEU A 230 -16.67 24.11 2.65
N GLN A 231 -15.67 24.21 1.76
CA GLN A 231 -15.19 25.52 1.28
C GLN A 231 -16.30 26.29 0.58
N LEU A 232 -17.02 25.66 -0.34
CA LEU A 232 -18.16 26.27 -1.02
C LEU A 232 -19.28 26.67 -0.05
N ARG A 233 -19.51 25.84 0.97
CA ARG A 233 -20.46 26.17 2.05
C ARG A 233 -20.03 27.43 2.79
N LEU A 234 -18.75 27.57 3.12
CA LEU A 234 -18.22 28.79 3.71
C LEU A 234 -18.38 30.00 2.79
N LEU A 235 -18.04 29.91 1.50
CA LEU A 235 -18.17 31.01 0.54
C LEU A 235 -19.61 31.52 0.44
N THR A 236 -20.57 30.60 0.31
CA THR A 236 -22.01 30.96 0.32
C THR A 236 -22.41 31.64 1.63
N TYR A 237 -21.80 31.27 2.70
CA TYR A 237 -22.08 31.87 4.02
C TYR A 237 -21.47 33.25 4.15
N LEU A 238 -20.22 33.47 3.72
CA LEU A 238 -19.59 34.79 3.68
C LEU A 238 -20.40 35.77 2.85
N ASP A 239 -20.90 35.35 1.69
CA ASP A 239 -21.80 36.16 0.85
C ASP A 239 -23.08 36.57 1.61
N LYS A 240 -23.71 35.64 2.33
CA LYS A 240 -24.91 35.93 3.14
C LYS A 240 -24.64 36.92 4.30
N LEU A 241 -23.43 36.96 4.81
CA LEU A 241 -22.98 37.92 5.84
C LEU A 241 -22.61 39.28 5.26
N GLY A 242 -22.66 39.44 3.93
CA GLY A 242 -22.24 40.64 3.24
C GLY A 242 -20.72 40.86 3.25
N ILE A 243 -19.93 39.78 3.36
CA ILE A 243 -18.46 39.81 3.25
C ILE A 243 -18.11 39.63 1.78
N GLU A 244 -17.37 40.55 1.21
CA GLU A 244 -16.90 40.48 -0.16
C GLU A 244 -15.75 39.46 -0.29
N VAL A 245 -15.89 38.48 -1.21
CA VAL A 245 -14.86 37.48 -1.48
C VAL A 245 -14.17 37.83 -2.79
N ILE A 246 -12.85 38.01 -2.72
CA ILE A 246 -12.01 38.38 -3.85
C ILE A 246 -11.17 37.17 -4.25
N PHE A 247 -11.41 36.63 -5.44
CA PHE A 247 -10.65 35.51 -5.98
C PHE A 247 -9.44 35.98 -6.78
N LEU A 248 -8.32 35.27 -6.62
CA LEU A 248 -7.08 35.51 -7.34
C LEU A 248 -6.57 34.23 -8.00
N TYR A 249 -6.30 34.28 -9.31
CA TYR A 249 -5.61 33.19 -10.01
C TYR A 249 -4.70 33.71 -11.14
N ASN A 250 -3.72 32.88 -11.51
CA ASN A 250 -2.81 33.18 -12.62
C ASN A 250 -3.53 33.04 -13.94
N TYR A 251 -3.32 34.00 -14.88
CA TYR A 251 -3.91 33.99 -16.21
C TYR A 251 -3.01 34.69 -17.24
N LEU A 252 -2.75 33.99 -18.35
CA LEU A 252 -2.01 34.50 -19.48
C LEU A 252 -2.95 34.64 -20.70
N PRO A 253 -3.29 35.86 -21.16
CA PRO A 253 -4.22 36.08 -22.28
C PRO A 253 -3.82 35.40 -23.59
N GLN A 254 -2.50 35.20 -23.83
CA GLN A 254 -1.97 34.54 -25.02
C GLN A 254 -2.18 33.02 -25.08
N TYR A 255 -2.55 32.39 -23.97
CA TYR A 255 -2.77 30.96 -23.84
C TYR A 255 -4.12 30.66 -23.16
N LYS A 256 -5.19 31.31 -23.65
CA LYS A 256 -6.51 31.27 -23.00
C LYS A 256 -7.12 29.89 -22.85
N GLU A 257 -6.82 28.99 -23.79
CA GLU A 257 -7.38 27.61 -23.76
C GLU A 257 -6.75 26.72 -22.66
N ILE A 258 -5.49 26.98 -22.27
CA ILE A 258 -4.89 26.33 -21.10
C ILE A 258 -5.61 26.72 -19.81
N TYR A 259 -6.13 27.97 -19.76
CA TYR A 259 -6.87 28.52 -18.62
C TYR A 259 -8.39 28.33 -18.74
N SER A 260 -8.89 27.65 -19.76
CA SER A 260 -10.34 27.46 -19.99
C SER A 260 -11.07 26.91 -18.76
N SER A 261 -10.47 25.94 -18.08
CA SER A 261 -11.04 25.35 -16.85
C SER A 261 -11.20 26.36 -15.71
N TRP A 262 -10.21 27.24 -15.51
CA TRP A 262 -10.29 28.30 -14.52
C TRP A 262 -11.42 29.26 -14.83
N ASN A 263 -11.46 29.76 -16.08
CA ASN A 263 -12.49 30.66 -16.51
C ASN A 263 -13.89 30.06 -16.40
N TYR A 264 -14.05 28.76 -16.78
CA TYR A 264 -15.32 28.06 -16.70
C TYR A 264 -15.84 27.92 -15.27
N ILE A 265 -14.96 27.56 -14.32
CA ILE A 265 -15.33 27.42 -12.89
C ILE A 265 -15.67 28.78 -12.28
N TYR A 266 -14.85 29.80 -12.53
CA TYR A 266 -15.06 31.12 -11.94
C TYR A 266 -16.24 31.88 -12.53
N GLN A 267 -16.63 31.59 -13.79
CA GLN A 267 -17.87 32.09 -14.38
C GLN A 267 -19.14 31.64 -13.62
N GLN A 268 -19.09 30.52 -12.91
CA GLN A 268 -20.23 30.06 -12.09
C GLN A 268 -20.57 31.03 -10.95
N PHE A 269 -19.62 31.84 -10.50
CA PHE A 269 -19.85 32.84 -9.46
C PHE A 269 -20.55 34.12 -9.95
N ASP A 270 -20.82 34.24 -11.26
CA ASP A 270 -21.49 35.41 -11.88
C ASP A 270 -20.87 36.74 -11.45
N ALA A 271 -19.52 36.79 -11.45
CA ALA A 271 -18.72 37.93 -11.07
C ALA A 271 -17.85 38.42 -12.24
N PRO A 272 -17.65 39.74 -12.39
CA PRO A 272 -16.77 40.27 -13.42
C PRO A 272 -15.31 39.88 -13.15
N ILE A 273 -14.61 39.48 -14.22
CA ILE A 273 -13.19 39.16 -14.16
C ILE A 273 -12.40 40.42 -14.53
N HIS A 274 -11.54 40.87 -13.63
CA HIS A 274 -10.59 41.95 -13.84
C HIS A 274 -9.19 41.39 -14.13
N HIS A 275 -8.66 41.67 -15.29
CA HIS A 275 -7.29 41.32 -15.65
C HIS A 275 -6.35 42.47 -15.29
N ASP A 276 -5.20 42.15 -14.67
CA ASP A 276 -4.18 43.15 -14.35
C ASP A 276 -3.76 43.92 -15.62
N THR A 277 -3.76 45.22 -15.47
CA THR A 277 -3.43 46.14 -16.59
C THR A 277 -1.97 46.59 -16.60
N LYS A 278 -1.24 46.40 -15.48
CA LYS A 278 0.18 46.77 -15.37
C LYS A 278 1.12 45.70 -15.89
N ILE A 279 0.86 44.43 -15.52
CA ILE A 279 1.69 43.28 -15.89
C ILE A 279 0.83 42.28 -16.66
N THR A 280 0.84 42.44 -18.01
CA THR A 280 -0.02 41.61 -18.88
C THR A 280 0.66 40.37 -19.44
N THR A 281 1.98 40.21 -19.22
CA THR A 281 2.79 39.11 -19.76
C THR A 281 3.84 38.68 -18.76
N TYR A 282 4.18 37.41 -18.81
CA TYR A 282 5.34 36.86 -18.12
C TYR A 282 6.45 36.60 -19.16
N HIS A 283 7.65 37.00 -18.85
CA HIS A 283 8.83 36.72 -19.66
C HIS A 283 9.79 35.87 -18.82
N PRO A 284 9.98 34.59 -19.17
CA PRO A 284 11.01 33.73 -18.54
C PRO A 284 12.38 34.43 -18.67
N ASP A 285 13.18 34.40 -17.60
CA ASP A 285 14.52 34.94 -17.64
C ASP A 285 15.33 34.20 -18.73
N MET A 286 15.84 34.97 -19.71
CA MET A 286 16.54 34.43 -20.89
C MET A 286 17.82 33.67 -20.51
N GLN A 287 18.38 33.92 -19.33
CA GLN A 287 19.50 33.13 -18.79
C GLN A 287 19.08 31.71 -18.39
N PHE A 288 17.80 31.47 -18.27
CA PHE A 288 17.20 30.19 -17.83
C PHE A 288 16.17 29.67 -18.85
N LYS A 289 16.29 30.00 -20.13
CA LYS A 289 15.44 29.43 -21.19
C LYS A 289 15.70 27.92 -21.24
N ARG A 290 14.86 27.15 -20.57
CA ARG A 290 14.96 25.70 -20.40
C ARG A 290 14.02 25.00 -21.37
N ALA A 291 14.35 23.75 -21.67
CA ALA A 291 13.51 22.89 -22.49
C ALA A 291 12.05 22.86 -21.98
N GLY A 292 11.84 22.84 -20.65
CA GLY A 292 10.52 22.85 -20.03
C GLY A 292 9.64 24.03 -20.44
N VAL A 293 10.20 25.24 -20.56
CA VAL A 293 9.46 26.43 -21.01
C VAL A 293 8.97 26.25 -22.47
N SER A 294 9.84 25.82 -23.37
CA SER A 294 9.50 25.58 -24.76
C SER A 294 8.52 24.41 -24.95
N ILE A 295 8.59 23.38 -24.11
CA ILE A 295 7.59 22.30 -24.04
C ILE A 295 6.23 22.88 -23.63
N ALA A 296 6.18 23.66 -22.55
CA ALA A 296 4.93 24.27 -22.06
C ALA A 296 4.31 25.22 -23.08
N GLU A 297 5.11 26.06 -23.71
CA GLU A 297 4.64 26.97 -24.79
C GLU A 297 4.01 26.20 -25.96
N ASN A 298 4.65 25.11 -26.40
CA ASN A 298 4.11 24.27 -27.46
C ASN A 298 2.84 23.53 -27.06
N MET A 299 2.76 23.05 -25.82
CA MET A 299 1.53 22.47 -25.25
C MET A 299 0.39 23.50 -25.30
N ALA A 300 0.65 24.72 -24.83
CA ALA A 300 -0.36 25.77 -24.78
C ALA A 300 -0.77 26.23 -26.20
N LEU A 301 0.19 26.41 -27.12
CA LEU A 301 -0.10 26.79 -28.51
C LEU A 301 -0.97 25.73 -29.22
N LEU A 302 -0.72 24.44 -29.03
CA LEU A 302 -1.55 23.39 -29.64
C LEU A 302 -2.96 23.29 -29.06
N CYS A 303 -3.20 23.83 -27.88
CA CYS A 303 -4.55 23.93 -27.32
C CYS A 303 -5.36 25.10 -27.94
N GLU A 304 -4.70 26.13 -28.47
CA GLU A 304 -5.36 27.31 -29.05
C GLU A 304 -6.00 26.99 -30.41
N ASP A 305 -7.18 27.58 -30.65
CA ASP A 305 -7.88 27.47 -31.95
C ASP A 305 -7.03 27.91 -33.12
N ASN A 306 -7.10 27.17 -34.22
CA ASN A 306 -6.44 27.48 -35.49
C ASN A 306 -4.91 27.41 -35.49
N ILE A 307 -4.27 26.82 -34.49
CA ILE A 307 -2.84 26.57 -34.47
C ILE A 307 -2.57 25.10 -34.84
N SER A 308 -1.72 24.89 -35.84
CA SER A 308 -1.30 23.56 -36.27
C SER A 308 0.13 23.28 -35.88
N ARG A 309 0.53 21.99 -35.91
CA ARG A 309 1.92 21.54 -35.66
C ARG A 309 2.96 22.22 -36.57
N ASN A 310 2.54 22.76 -37.70
CA ASN A 310 3.41 23.46 -38.66
C ASN A 310 3.54 24.97 -38.36
N ASP A 311 2.97 25.46 -37.26
CA ASP A 311 3.15 26.84 -36.84
C ASP A 311 4.65 27.14 -36.62
N PRO A 312 5.17 28.26 -37.20
CA PRO A 312 6.59 28.62 -37.05
C PRO A 312 7.07 28.75 -35.61
N ARG A 313 6.18 29.08 -34.67
CA ARG A 313 6.49 29.16 -33.22
C ARG A 313 6.75 27.79 -32.66
N ILE A 314 5.90 26.81 -32.98
CA ILE A 314 6.03 25.39 -32.53
C ILE A 314 7.33 24.78 -33.07
N ILE A 315 7.63 25.00 -34.36
CA ILE A 315 8.86 24.50 -35.01
C ILE A 315 10.10 25.10 -34.36
N ARG A 316 10.07 26.42 -34.07
CA ARG A 316 11.20 27.08 -33.39
C ARG A 316 11.41 26.54 -31.99
N ASN A 317 10.36 26.48 -31.18
CA ASN A 317 10.45 25.99 -29.81
C ASN A 317 10.87 24.54 -29.74
N TYR A 318 10.50 23.70 -30.72
CA TYR A 318 10.92 22.29 -30.81
C TYR A 318 12.45 22.10 -30.80
N GLN A 319 13.20 23.05 -31.35
CA GLN A 319 14.67 22.98 -31.35
C GLN A 319 15.27 23.05 -29.94
N ASP A 320 14.58 23.68 -29.01
CA ASP A 320 15.05 23.81 -27.61
C ASP A 320 14.90 22.51 -26.80
N TYR A 321 13.98 21.61 -27.22
CA TYR A 321 13.71 20.36 -26.49
C TYR A 321 13.71 19.08 -27.35
N LYS A 322 14.22 19.14 -28.58
CA LYS A 322 14.25 17.97 -29.50
C LYS A 322 14.99 16.76 -28.94
N ASP A 323 15.93 17.01 -28.00
CA ASP A 323 16.74 15.98 -27.35
C ASP A 323 16.15 15.53 -26.00
N GLU A 324 15.11 16.19 -25.53
CA GLU A 324 14.38 15.76 -24.32
C GLU A 324 13.52 14.53 -24.60
N ARG A 325 13.32 13.70 -23.56
CA ARG A 325 12.58 12.45 -23.63
C ARG A 325 11.57 12.33 -22.49
N VAL A 326 10.51 11.59 -22.75
CA VAL A 326 9.60 11.10 -21.72
C VAL A 326 10.08 9.71 -21.29
N VAL A 327 10.46 9.54 -20.02
CA VAL A 327 10.99 8.28 -19.53
C VAL A 327 9.84 7.33 -19.22
N GLY A 328 9.83 6.17 -19.90
CA GLY A 328 8.84 5.11 -19.68
C GLY A 328 9.36 4.03 -18.74
N PHE A 329 8.66 3.82 -17.61
CA PHE A 329 8.89 2.71 -16.69
C PHE A 329 7.94 1.56 -17.01
N GLU A 330 8.40 0.32 -17.05
CA GLU A 330 7.56 -0.82 -17.41
C GLU A 330 6.39 -1.00 -16.43
N ASN A 331 6.65 -0.83 -15.15
CA ASN A 331 5.66 -0.95 -14.08
C ASN A 331 6.03 -0.08 -12.88
N ILE A 332 5.14 -0.05 -11.88
CA ILE A 332 5.32 0.76 -10.67
C ILE A 332 6.53 0.31 -9.82
N SER A 333 6.87 -0.98 -9.84
CA SER A 333 8.03 -1.50 -9.11
C SER A 333 9.35 -1.00 -9.71
N GLU A 334 9.42 -0.89 -11.03
CA GLU A 334 10.57 -0.30 -11.71
C GLU A 334 10.71 1.20 -11.38
N TYR A 335 9.59 1.91 -11.36
CA TYR A 335 9.57 3.32 -10.92
C TYR A 335 10.01 3.47 -9.46
N ALA A 336 9.54 2.59 -8.57
CA ALA A 336 10.00 2.57 -7.17
C ALA A 336 11.50 2.25 -7.05
N GLY A 337 12.03 1.37 -7.91
CA GLY A 337 13.46 1.11 -8.03
C GLY A 337 14.28 2.37 -8.39
N TYR A 338 13.80 3.13 -9.36
CA TYR A 338 14.41 4.43 -9.71
C TYR A 338 14.42 5.40 -8.51
N VAL A 339 13.33 5.47 -7.76
CA VAL A 339 13.29 6.31 -6.53
C VAL A 339 14.27 5.80 -5.48
N SER A 340 14.45 4.47 -5.35
CA SER A 340 15.47 3.88 -4.47
C SER A 340 16.88 4.30 -4.85
N ASP A 341 17.20 4.38 -6.13
CA ASP A 341 18.49 4.85 -6.62
C ASP A 341 18.74 6.32 -6.22
N LEU A 342 17.71 7.18 -6.32
CA LEU A 342 17.82 8.57 -5.85
C LEU A 342 18.11 8.68 -4.35
N PHE A 343 17.52 7.82 -3.53
CA PHE A 343 17.83 7.77 -2.10
C PHE A 343 19.28 7.29 -1.85
N ALA A 344 19.71 6.25 -2.57
CA ALA A 344 21.05 5.72 -2.45
C ALA A 344 22.12 6.76 -2.84
N GLU A 345 21.87 7.55 -3.89
CA GLU A 345 22.73 8.67 -4.30
C GLU A 345 22.81 9.76 -3.22
N ALA A 346 21.67 10.16 -2.66
CA ALA A 346 21.60 11.16 -1.60
C ALA A 346 22.35 10.69 -0.34
N GLU A 347 22.22 9.42 0.03
CA GLU A 347 22.96 8.81 1.14
C GLU A 347 24.48 8.74 0.87
N ALA A 348 24.88 8.37 -0.34
CA ALA A 348 26.30 8.31 -0.74
C ALA A 348 26.97 9.67 -0.62
N GLU A 349 26.31 10.74 -1.09
CA GLU A 349 26.80 12.12 -0.97
C GLU A 349 27.00 12.53 0.49
N ILE A 350 26.07 12.14 1.39
CA ILE A 350 26.21 12.43 2.82
C ILE A 350 27.40 11.66 3.41
N ARG A 351 27.66 10.41 2.95
CA ARG A 351 28.82 9.61 3.42
C ARG A 351 30.14 10.25 3.05
N GLU A 352 30.29 10.63 1.80
CA GLU A 352 31.52 11.27 1.32
C GLU A 352 31.81 12.57 2.08
N ASN A 353 30.82 13.41 2.31
CA ASN A 353 30.99 14.65 3.05
C ASN A 353 31.36 14.43 4.54
N THR A 354 30.86 13.33 5.14
CA THR A 354 31.17 13.00 6.55
C THR A 354 32.56 12.40 6.73
N GLU A 355 33.05 11.62 5.76
CA GLU A 355 34.41 11.05 5.78
C GLU A 355 35.48 12.12 5.63
N VAL A 356 35.21 13.17 4.90
CA VAL A 356 36.12 14.33 4.75
C VAL A 356 36.22 15.13 6.07
N GLU A 357 35.18 15.19 6.88
CA GLU A 357 35.15 15.92 8.15
C GLU A 357 35.67 15.11 9.36
N SER A 358 35.65 13.77 9.28
CA SER A 358 36.05 12.90 10.40
C SER A 358 37.40 12.18 10.19
N GLN A 359 38.49 12.87 10.40
CA GLN A 359 39.76 12.20 10.72
C GLN A 359 39.73 11.74 12.19
N GLY A 360 39.02 10.69 12.53
CA GLY A 360 39.12 10.07 13.87
C GLY A 360 37.79 9.46 14.35
N GLN A 361 37.71 8.15 14.25
CA GLN A 361 36.70 7.20 14.78
C GLN A 361 35.30 7.23 14.14
N PRO A 362 34.86 6.14 13.51
CA PRO A 362 33.53 6.03 12.96
C PRO A 362 32.51 5.73 14.08
N GLN A 363 31.93 6.76 14.67
CA GLN A 363 30.65 6.62 15.34
C GLN A 363 29.56 6.61 14.24
N MET A 364 28.90 5.48 14.04
CA MET A 364 27.64 5.41 13.29
C MET A 364 26.59 6.25 14.04
N LYS A 365 26.53 7.54 13.75
CA LYS A 365 25.37 8.36 14.11
C LYS A 365 24.22 7.92 13.22
N GLN A 366 23.12 7.50 13.81
CA GLN A 366 21.84 7.33 13.13
C GLN A 366 21.48 8.67 12.46
N ARG A 367 21.43 8.69 11.14
CA ARG A 367 21.23 9.91 10.34
C ARG A 367 19.78 10.33 10.37
N SER A 368 19.53 11.64 10.40
CA SER A 368 18.13 12.10 10.38
C SER A 368 17.57 11.95 8.95
N THR A 369 16.36 11.41 8.85
CA THR A 369 15.62 11.28 7.59
C THR A 369 15.53 12.60 6.83
N SER A 370 15.41 13.73 7.55
CA SER A 370 15.37 15.07 6.98
C SER A 370 16.65 15.48 6.25
N GLU A 371 17.82 14.95 6.65
CA GLU A 371 19.09 15.23 5.95
C GLU A 371 19.13 14.54 4.59
N VAL A 372 18.67 13.30 4.48
CA VAL A 372 18.60 12.56 3.21
C VAL A 372 17.60 13.23 2.27
N LEU A 373 16.38 13.51 2.74
CA LEU A 373 15.35 14.18 1.94
C LEU A 373 15.81 15.58 1.46
N ALA A 374 16.54 16.32 2.29
CA ALA A 374 17.11 17.61 1.88
C ALA A 374 18.18 17.50 0.80
N LYS A 375 18.80 16.32 0.66
CA LYS A 375 19.81 16.01 -0.35
C LYS A 375 19.26 15.43 -1.64
N MET A 376 17.99 15.00 -1.69
CA MET A 376 17.34 14.54 -2.92
C MET A 376 17.33 15.66 -3.97
N GLU A 377 17.72 15.34 -5.20
CA GLU A 377 17.67 16.29 -6.32
C GLU A 377 16.26 16.45 -6.85
N ASP A 378 15.53 15.33 -6.99
CA ASP A 378 14.20 15.31 -7.56
C ASP A 378 13.12 15.70 -6.53
N VAL A 379 12.21 16.57 -6.96
CA VAL A 379 10.90 16.76 -6.32
C VAL A 379 9.87 16.17 -7.29
N ILE A 380 9.16 15.14 -6.84
CA ILE A 380 8.26 14.37 -7.69
C ILE A 380 6.84 14.93 -7.60
N TYR A 381 6.24 15.26 -8.74
CA TYR A 381 4.83 15.64 -8.89
C TYR A 381 4.09 14.53 -9.60
N THR A 382 2.98 14.06 -9.03
CA THR A 382 2.17 13.00 -9.61
C THR A 382 0.69 13.36 -9.67
N ALA A 383 0.03 13.00 -10.77
CA ALA A 383 -1.41 13.04 -10.89
C ALA A 383 -2.08 11.83 -10.26
N ASN A 384 -1.32 10.74 -10.08
CA ASN A 384 -1.79 9.49 -9.49
C ASN A 384 -1.56 9.49 -7.97
N LYS A 385 -2.63 9.46 -7.19
CA LYS A 385 -2.57 9.47 -5.72
C LYS A 385 -1.99 8.18 -5.13
N ASP A 386 -2.17 7.06 -5.82
CA ASP A 386 -1.71 5.75 -5.33
C ASP A 386 -0.18 5.64 -5.33
N VAL A 387 0.50 6.41 -6.18
CA VAL A 387 1.96 6.44 -6.25
C VAL A 387 2.60 6.93 -4.95
N ASP A 388 2.04 7.97 -4.33
CA ASP A 388 2.54 8.46 -3.04
C ASP A 388 2.40 7.38 -1.95
N GLU A 389 1.26 6.70 -1.89
CA GLU A 389 1.03 5.62 -0.93
C GLU A 389 1.97 4.42 -1.17
N LEU A 390 2.20 4.05 -2.43
CA LEU A 390 3.13 2.99 -2.80
C LEU A 390 4.58 3.33 -2.44
N LEU A 391 5.05 4.53 -2.75
CA LEU A 391 6.41 4.96 -2.39
C LEU A 391 6.62 4.99 -0.87
N GLN A 392 5.59 5.31 -0.09
CA GLN A 392 5.64 5.20 1.37
C GLN A 392 5.77 3.74 1.85
N VAL A 393 5.23 2.77 1.11
CA VAL A 393 5.40 1.34 1.40
C VAL A 393 6.80 0.86 1.02
N TYR A 394 7.33 1.27 -0.14
CA TYR A 394 8.67 0.89 -0.59
C TYR A 394 9.79 1.52 0.24
N HIS A 395 9.59 2.75 0.73
CA HIS A 395 10.58 3.53 1.49
C HIS A 395 10.07 3.93 2.89
N PRO A 396 9.77 2.94 3.72
CA PRO A 396 9.21 3.16 5.05
C PRO A 396 10.09 3.99 5.98
N GLU A 397 11.40 3.89 5.82
CA GLU A 397 12.41 4.59 6.62
C GLU A 397 12.39 6.12 6.41
N TYR A 398 11.94 6.56 5.24
CA TYR A 398 11.82 7.99 4.91
C TYR A 398 10.40 8.53 5.09
N ALA A 399 9.39 7.65 5.03
CA ALA A 399 7.99 8.01 5.17
C ALA A 399 7.56 8.02 6.64
N ARG A 400 7.80 9.11 7.35
CA ARG A 400 7.38 9.27 8.75
C ARG A 400 5.86 9.31 8.95
N ASN A 401 5.10 9.49 7.89
CA ASN A 401 3.63 9.67 7.94
C ASN A 401 2.87 8.42 7.53
N ARG A 402 3.37 7.24 7.89
CA ARG A 402 2.58 6.05 7.74
C ARG A 402 1.36 6.15 8.65
N HIS A 403 0.19 5.90 8.08
CA HIS A 403 -0.94 5.58 8.93
C HIS A 403 -0.63 4.29 9.71
N PHE A 404 -1.18 4.19 10.88
CA PHE A 404 -0.88 3.12 11.84
C PHE A 404 -1.07 1.71 11.24
N LEU A 405 -2.00 1.55 10.29
CA LEU A 405 -2.23 0.30 9.54
C LEU A 405 -1.05 -0.18 8.69
N ALA A 406 -0.10 0.70 8.35
CA ALA A 406 1.10 0.31 7.62
C ALA A 406 2.15 -0.41 8.49
N TYR A 407 1.97 -0.40 9.80
CA TYR A 407 2.87 -1.06 10.75
C TYR A 407 2.34 -2.45 11.14
N PRO A 408 3.22 -3.42 11.46
CA PRO A 408 2.81 -4.75 11.92
C PRO A 408 1.84 -4.72 13.12
N ILE A 409 2.02 -3.76 14.03
CA ILE A 409 1.14 -3.54 15.17
C ILE A 409 -0.29 -3.16 14.73
N GLY A 410 -0.42 -2.29 13.72
CA GLY A 410 -1.72 -1.94 13.16
C GLY A 410 -2.38 -3.12 12.46
N GLN A 411 -1.61 -3.92 11.75
CA GLN A 411 -2.09 -5.15 11.11
C GLN A 411 -2.57 -6.18 12.15
N PHE A 412 -1.94 -6.23 13.33
CA PHE A 412 -2.43 -7.06 14.44
C PHE A 412 -3.88 -6.74 14.81
N PHE A 413 -4.21 -5.46 14.95
CA PHE A 413 -5.57 -5.07 15.31
C PHE A 413 -6.55 -5.41 14.19
N VAL A 414 -6.21 -5.11 12.93
CA VAL A 414 -7.07 -5.48 11.79
C VAL A 414 -7.35 -6.97 11.76
N ALA A 415 -6.32 -7.79 11.92
CA ALA A 415 -6.43 -9.24 11.94
C ALA A 415 -7.26 -9.73 13.14
N LEU A 416 -7.00 -9.20 14.33
CA LEU A 416 -7.69 -9.61 15.55
C LEU A 416 -9.20 -9.33 15.50
N TYR A 417 -9.58 -8.14 14.99
CA TYR A 417 -11.00 -7.81 14.76
C TYR A 417 -11.61 -8.67 13.64
N GLY A 418 -10.79 -9.07 12.66
CA GLY A 418 -11.21 -10.00 11.61
C GLY A 418 -11.48 -11.41 12.11
N LEU A 419 -10.67 -11.89 13.04
CA LEU A 419 -10.74 -13.25 13.58
C LEU A 419 -11.86 -13.45 14.59
N TRP A 420 -12.31 -12.40 15.31
CA TRP A 420 -13.29 -12.58 16.38
C TRP A 420 -14.66 -12.98 15.85
N ASN A 421 -15.20 -14.04 16.43
CA ASN A 421 -16.56 -14.53 16.17
C ASN A 421 -17.44 -14.29 17.40
N VAL A 422 -18.45 -13.43 17.25
CA VAL A 422 -19.34 -13.02 18.36
C VAL A 422 -20.23 -14.17 18.81
N GLU A 423 -20.69 -15.00 17.85
CA GLU A 423 -21.61 -16.13 18.14
C GLU A 423 -20.91 -17.21 18.99
N THR A 424 -19.65 -17.54 18.67
CA THR A 424 -18.90 -18.59 19.34
C THR A 424 -18.14 -18.09 20.57
N GLY A 425 -17.83 -16.79 20.67
CA GLY A 425 -17.05 -16.18 21.74
C GLY A 425 -15.57 -16.60 21.72
N GLU A 426 -15.05 -16.97 20.55
CA GLU A 426 -13.66 -17.32 20.30
C GLU A 426 -13.21 -16.81 18.92
N ILE A 427 -11.92 -16.93 18.60
CA ILE A 427 -11.44 -16.57 17.27
C ILE A 427 -11.70 -17.68 16.26
N ASP A 428 -12.14 -17.32 15.07
CA ASP A 428 -12.14 -18.19 13.89
C ASP A 428 -10.70 -18.37 13.38
N ILE A 429 -10.43 -19.45 12.69
CA ILE A 429 -9.10 -19.78 12.22
C ILE A 429 -8.94 -19.37 10.75
N ASP A 430 -8.32 -18.22 10.56
CA ASP A 430 -7.77 -17.77 9.27
C ASP A 430 -6.25 -17.70 9.38
N TYR A 431 -5.56 -18.53 8.60
CA TYR A 431 -4.11 -18.64 8.67
C TYR A 431 -3.40 -17.32 8.32
N GLY A 432 -3.91 -16.55 7.34
CA GLY A 432 -3.34 -15.28 6.93
C GLY A 432 -3.42 -14.22 8.03
N GLN A 433 -4.56 -14.13 8.68
CA GLN A 433 -4.78 -13.20 9.80
C GLN A 433 -4.00 -13.62 11.06
N LEU A 434 -3.95 -14.93 11.37
CA LEU A 434 -3.11 -15.44 12.46
C LEU A 434 -1.62 -15.15 12.22
N ARG A 435 -1.15 -15.26 10.95
CA ARG A 435 0.22 -14.90 10.59
C ARG A 435 0.48 -13.42 10.82
N ALA A 436 -0.46 -12.55 10.50
CA ALA A 436 -0.35 -11.11 10.78
C ALA A 436 -0.27 -10.84 12.30
N CYS A 437 -1.08 -11.54 13.11
CA CYS A 437 -1.01 -11.44 14.57
C CYS A 437 0.34 -11.88 15.13
N VAL A 438 0.87 -13.01 14.66
CA VAL A 438 2.17 -13.55 15.09
C VAL A 438 3.33 -12.65 14.70
N ASN A 439 3.26 -12.04 13.49
CA ASN A 439 4.32 -11.16 12.97
C ASN A 439 4.33 -9.76 13.59
N SER A 440 3.33 -9.41 14.39
CA SER A 440 3.13 -8.05 14.89
C SER A 440 4.15 -7.55 15.93
N GLY A 441 4.81 -8.47 16.62
CA GLY A 441 5.70 -8.13 17.76
C GLY A 441 4.95 -7.77 19.07
N ILE A 442 3.62 -7.75 19.08
CA ILE A 442 2.80 -7.43 20.27
C ILE A 442 2.75 -8.57 21.29
N LEU A 443 2.94 -9.82 20.83
CA LEU A 443 2.88 -10.99 21.71
C LEU A 443 4.11 -11.03 22.62
N THR A 444 3.87 -11.10 23.91
CA THR A 444 4.92 -10.98 24.93
C THR A 444 5.53 -12.34 25.29
N GLY A 445 6.83 -12.34 25.57
CA GLY A 445 7.55 -13.55 25.98
C GLY A 445 8.03 -14.45 24.84
N PHE A 446 7.93 -14.00 23.57
CA PHE A 446 8.31 -14.78 22.40
C PHE A 446 9.34 -14.08 21.52
N ASN A 447 10.11 -14.87 20.77
CA ASN A 447 10.94 -14.39 19.69
C ASN A 447 10.11 -14.41 18.40
N THR A 448 9.68 -13.26 17.92
CA THR A 448 8.76 -13.11 16.77
C THR A 448 9.26 -13.82 15.50
N PRO A 449 10.53 -13.67 15.03
CA PRO A 449 11.02 -14.37 13.85
C PRO A 449 10.98 -15.91 14.01
N ARG A 450 11.31 -16.43 15.19
CA ARG A 450 11.26 -17.87 15.46
C ARG A 450 9.83 -18.38 15.51
N LEU A 451 8.93 -17.62 16.13
CA LEU A 451 7.51 -17.96 16.22
C LEU A 451 6.86 -17.98 14.82
N LEU A 452 7.15 -16.98 13.99
CA LEU A 452 6.68 -16.91 12.62
C LEU A 452 7.19 -18.09 11.78
N LYS A 453 8.49 -18.40 11.88
CA LYS A 453 9.07 -19.57 11.20
C LYS A 453 8.40 -20.87 11.64
N THR A 454 8.08 -21.00 12.92
CA THR A 454 7.38 -22.17 13.47
C THR A 454 5.98 -22.26 12.86
N LEU A 455 5.20 -21.17 12.89
CA LEU A 455 3.87 -21.10 12.30
C LEU A 455 3.88 -21.53 10.81
N MET A 456 4.81 -21.01 10.02
CA MET A 456 4.95 -21.37 8.60
C MET A 456 5.28 -22.86 8.40
N ASN A 457 6.11 -23.44 9.25
CA ASN A 457 6.48 -24.87 9.17
C ASN A 457 5.34 -25.81 9.56
N VAL A 458 4.35 -25.35 10.31
CA VAL A 458 3.19 -26.13 10.75
C VAL A 458 1.88 -25.70 10.09
N GLU A 459 1.94 -24.90 9.04
CA GLU A 459 0.77 -24.44 8.26
C GLU A 459 -0.26 -25.55 7.97
N PRO A 460 0.15 -26.79 7.60
CA PRO A 460 -0.82 -27.88 7.37
C PRO A 460 -1.76 -28.18 8.54
N LEU A 461 -1.38 -27.87 9.77
CA LEU A 461 -2.24 -28.10 10.95
C LEU A 461 -3.48 -27.21 10.97
N PHE A 462 -3.50 -26.15 10.16
CA PHE A 462 -4.60 -25.17 10.07
C PHE A 462 -5.60 -25.46 8.95
N LEU A 463 -5.31 -26.42 8.04
CA LEU A 463 -6.06 -26.62 6.79
C LEU A 463 -7.55 -26.96 6.96
N HIS A 464 -7.93 -27.63 8.03
CA HIS A 464 -9.30 -28.13 8.26
C HIS A 464 -9.82 -27.70 9.64
N VAL A 465 -9.38 -26.57 10.13
CA VAL A 465 -9.75 -26.07 11.45
C VAL A 465 -10.38 -24.70 11.30
N ASP A 466 -11.63 -24.57 11.72
CA ASP A 466 -12.39 -23.35 11.61
C ASP A 466 -12.42 -22.52 12.90
N LYS A 467 -12.23 -23.19 14.07
CA LYS A 467 -12.41 -22.58 15.40
C LYS A 467 -11.21 -22.80 16.29
N PHE A 468 -10.97 -21.83 17.19
CA PHE A 468 -9.83 -21.90 18.12
C PHE A 468 -9.89 -23.13 19.06
N SER A 469 -11.07 -23.47 19.61
CA SER A 469 -11.22 -24.64 20.49
C SER A 469 -10.75 -25.92 19.82
N THR A 470 -11.12 -26.11 18.53
CA THR A 470 -10.68 -27.29 17.74
C THR A 470 -9.16 -27.27 17.51
N LEU A 471 -8.60 -26.10 17.23
CA LEU A 471 -7.15 -25.94 17.08
C LEU A 471 -6.39 -26.22 18.36
N ASP A 472 -6.89 -25.74 19.49
CA ASP A 472 -6.30 -25.96 20.83
C ASP A 472 -6.26 -27.45 21.19
N GLU A 473 -7.35 -28.19 20.94
CA GLU A 473 -7.41 -29.64 21.11
C GLU A 473 -6.41 -30.38 20.20
N LEU A 474 -6.31 -29.96 18.93
CA LEU A 474 -5.34 -30.52 17.98
C LEU A 474 -3.90 -30.33 18.46
N PHE A 475 -3.52 -29.13 18.90
CA PHE A 475 -2.19 -28.86 19.44
C PHE A 475 -1.90 -29.61 20.71
N GLN A 476 -2.85 -29.71 21.64
CA GLN A 476 -2.69 -30.53 22.87
C GLN A 476 -2.42 -31.99 22.55
N LYS A 477 -3.20 -32.57 21.62
CA LYS A 477 -2.99 -33.96 21.16
C LYS A 477 -1.62 -34.13 20.51
N TYR A 478 -1.28 -33.21 19.62
CA TYR A 478 -0.02 -33.18 18.87
C TYR A 478 1.19 -33.15 19.82
N ILE A 479 1.20 -32.26 20.80
CA ILE A 479 2.26 -32.13 21.80
C ILE A 479 2.36 -33.40 22.65
N LYS A 480 1.24 -33.97 23.07
CA LYS A 480 1.19 -35.21 23.87
C LYS A 480 1.78 -36.39 23.11
N GLU A 481 1.55 -36.50 21.81
CA GLU A 481 2.02 -37.60 20.98
C GLU A 481 3.44 -37.36 20.42
N TYR A 482 3.95 -36.15 20.51
CA TYR A 482 5.19 -35.73 19.86
C TYR A 482 6.39 -36.65 20.14
N ALA A 483 6.68 -36.92 21.41
CA ALA A 483 7.82 -37.76 21.80
C ALA A 483 7.70 -39.20 21.29
N GLN A 484 6.47 -39.71 21.20
CA GLN A 484 6.22 -41.07 20.70
C GLN A 484 6.44 -41.14 19.19
N VAL A 485 5.93 -40.15 18.44
CA VAL A 485 6.03 -40.12 16.98
C VAL A 485 7.46 -39.87 16.50
N THR A 486 8.16 -38.94 17.12
CA THR A 486 9.53 -38.56 16.74
C THR A 486 10.58 -39.54 17.31
N GLY A 487 10.23 -40.30 18.35
CA GLY A 487 11.20 -41.11 19.09
C GLY A 487 12.16 -40.29 19.94
N ALA A 488 11.81 -39.08 20.26
CA ALA A 488 12.54 -38.24 21.21
C ALA A 488 12.41 -38.88 22.61
N GLY A 489 13.47 -39.58 23.08
CA GLY A 489 13.51 -40.31 24.32
C GLY A 489 14.05 -41.74 24.15
N THR A 490 14.15 -42.50 25.24
CA THR A 490 14.80 -43.78 25.33
C THR A 490 14.14 -44.95 24.57
N VAL A 491 13.04 -44.73 23.86
CA VAL A 491 12.31 -45.78 23.14
C VAL A 491 12.67 -45.74 21.63
N ALA A 492 13.92 -46.05 21.33
CA ALA A 492 14.43 -46.06 19.96
C ALA A 492 13.78 -47.10 19.01
N THR A 493 13.01 -48.05 19.51
CA THR A 493 12.48 -49.21 18.75
C THR A 493 11.02 -49.51 18.99
N SER A 494 10.17 -48.54 19.27
CA SER A 494 8.74 -48.84 19.44
C SER A 494 8.14 -49.35 18.14
N PRO A 495 7.52 -50.53 18.12
CA PRO A 495 6.83 -51.08 16.96
C PRO A 495 5.65 -50.20 16.49
N ALA A 496 5.15 -49.35 17.38
CA ALA A 496 4.00 -48.47 17.10
C ALA A 496 4.30 -47.36 16.09
N TYR A 497 5.57 -46.98 15.89
CA TYR A 497 5.98 -45.87 14.96
C TYR A 497 7.20 -46.28 14.13
N PRO A 498 7.03 -47.21 13.17
CA PRO A 498 8.15 -47.82 12.45
C PRO A 498 8.79 -46.86 11.43
N PHE A 499 8.09 -45.79 11.02
CA PHE A 499 8.51 -44.91 9.94
C PHE A 499 9.01 -43.57 10.44
N ARG A 500 9.79 -43.50 11.47
CA ARG A 500 10.30 -42.27 12.08
C ARG A 500 11.01 -41.34 11.12
N ALA A 501 11.57 -41.86 10.03
CA ALA A 501 12.15 -41.02 8.95
C ALA A 501 11.13 -40.08 8.35
N LEU A 502 9.82 -40.40 8.38
CA LEU A 502 8.75 -39.53 7.87
C LEU A 502 8.61 -38.25 8.71
N THR A 503 9.13 -38.19 9.92
CA THR A 503 9.11 -36.96 10.74
C THR A 503 9.81 -35.80 10.04
N LEU A 504 10.83 -36.08 9.22
CA LEU A 504 11.53 -35.02 8.44
C LEU A 504 10.65 -34.38 7.35
N TYR A 505 9.64 -35.10 6.86
CA TYR A 505 8.73 -34.69 5.79
C TYR A 505 7.35 -34.24 6.31
N SER A 506 7.19 -34.17 7.62
CA SER A 506 5.96 -33.77 8.29
C SER A 506 6.19 -32.56 9.19
N THR A 507 5.11 -32.08 9.80
CA THR A 507 5.19 -31.00 10.80
C THR A 507 6.03 -31.38 12.03
N TYR A 508 6.22 -32.67 12.32
CA TYR A 508 7.09 -33.16 13.40
C TYR A 508 8.59 -32.86 13.21
N LYS A 509 9.01 -32.31 12.07
CA LYS A 509 10.38 -31.77 11.90
C LYS A 509 10.66 -30.57 12.79
N VAL A 510 9.61 -29.85 13.22
CA VAL A 510 9.72 -28.68 14.11
C VAL A 510 9.97 -29.17 15.56
N PRO A 511 10.91 -28.55 16.30
CA PRO A 511 11.16 -28.94 17.69
C PRO A 511 9.92 -28.79 18.58
N GLN A 512 9.71 -29.75 19.51
CA GLN A 512 8.55 -29.73 20.41
C GLN A 512 8.41 -28.39 21.15
N LYS A 513 9.53 -27.85 21.65
CA LYS A 513 9.54 -26.57 22.37
C LYS A 513 8.97 -25.44 21.53
N ASP A 514 9.29 -25.39 20.23
CA ASP A 514 8.82 -24.36 19.31
C ASP A 514 7.30 -24.48 19.08
N ILE A 515 6.80 -25.73 19.03
CA ILE A 515 5.36 -26.02 18.95
C ILE A 515 4.62 -25.56 20.22
N GLU A 516 5.18 -25.84 21.40
CA GLU A 516 4.62 -25.41 22.68
C GLU A 516 4.60 -23.89 22.81
N GLU A 517 5.66 -23.22 22.38
CA GLU A 517 5.73 -21.74 22.30
C GLU A 517 4.66 -21.19 21.36
N LEU A 518 4.51 -21.75 20.16
CA LEU A 518 3.47 -21.34 19.21
C LEU A 518 2.06 -21.56 19.77
N HIS A 519 1.80 -22.71 20.38
CA HIS A 519 0.51 -23.00 21.01
C HIS A 519 0.18 -21.98 22.11
N THR A 520 1.16 -21.62 22.93
CA THR A 520 1.01 -20.61 23.97
C THR A 520 0.70 -19.22 23.35
N ALA A 521 1.38 -18.86 22.26
CA ALA A 521 1.12 -17.61 21.54
C ALA A 521 -0.29 -17.56 20.95
N LEU A 522 -0.77 -18.65 20.33
CA LEU A 522 -2.13 -18.74 19.80
C LEU A 522 -3.20 -18.60 20.91
N ARG A 523 -2.96 -19.19 22.07
CA ARG A 523 -3.80 -18.98 23.25
C ARG A 523 -3.78 -17.53 23.73
N GLN A 524 -2.62 -16.86 23.69
CA GLN A 524 -2.52 -15.45 24.02
C GLN A 524 -3.35 -14.59 23.06
N ILE A 525 -3.32 -14.85 21.74
CA ILE A 525 -4.15 -14.17 20.76
C ILE A 525 -5.65 -14.31 21.10
N ASN A 526 -6.11 -15.54 21.35
CA ASN A 526 -7.51 -15.79 21.72
C ASN A 526 -7.90 -15.13 23.05
N SER A 527 -6.98 -15.10 24.04
CA SER A 527 -7.23 -14.39 25.30
C SER A 527 -7.35 -12.89 25.12
N ILE A 528 -6.47 -12.27 24.33
CA ILE A 528 -6.53 -10.85 24.00
C ILE A 528 -7.86 -10.53 23.31
N ALA A 529 -8.27 -11.35 22.34
CA ALA A 529 -9.55 -11.18 21.67
C ALA A 529 -10.74 -11.28 22.66
N LYS A 530 -10.74 -12.25 23.54
CA LYS A 530 -11.74 -12.39 24.60
C LYS A 530 -11.80 -11.17 25.53
N ASP A 531 -10.65 -10.64 25.92
CA ASP A 531 -10.57 -9.48 26.80
C ASP A 531 -11.10 -8.22 26.12
N LEU A 532 -10.88 -8.07 24.82
CA LEU A 532 -11.37 -6.92 24.05
C LEU A 532 -12.85 -7.03 23.67
N PHE A 533 -13.31 -8.22 23.26
CA PHE A 533 -14.63 -8.40 22.65
C PHE A 533 -15.64 -9.16 23.52
N GLY A 534 -15.22 -9.79 24.60
CA GLY A 534 -16.09 -10.58 25.48
C GLY A 534 -17.17 -9.80 26.26
N THR A 535 -17.40 -8.53 25.91
CA THR A 535 -18.42 -7.66 26.53
C THR A 535 -19.59 -7.32 25.63
N ALA A 536 -19.76 -8.06 24.54
CA ALA A 536 -20.96 -7.91 23.72
C ALA A 536 -22.22 -8.15 24.57
N THR A 537 -23.25 -7.36 24.36
CA THR A 537 -24.58 -7.60 24.95
C THR A 537 -25.22 -8.83 24.31
N ALA A 538 -26.36 -9.29 24.85
CA ALA A 538 -27.12 -10.40 24.27
C ALA A 538 -27.58 -10.14 22.82
N ASP A 539 -27.66 -8.87 22.42
CA ASP A 539 -27.99 -8.45 21.07
C ASP A 539 -26.74 -8.19 20.20
N GLU A 540 -25.58 -8.74 20.58
CA GLU A 540 -24.28 -8.58 19.87
C GLU A 540 -23.80 -7.14 19.71
N GLN A 541 -24.21 -6.24 20.59
CA GLN A 541 -23.85 -4.84 20.59
C GLN A 541 -22.69 -4.55 21.53
N PHE A 542 -21.78 -3.67 21.13
CA PHE A 542 -20.64 -3.16 21.91
C PHE A 542 -20.84 -1.69 22.24
N GLN A 543 -20.60 -1.32 23.49
CA GLN A 543 -20.49 0.09 23.87
C GLN A 543 -19.14 0.64 23.41
N PHE A 544 -19.12 1.59 22.50
CA PHE A 544 -17.89 2.09 21.87
C PHE A 544 -16.87 2.65 22.89
N GLY A 545 -17.32 3.48 23.82
CA GLY A 545 -16.46 4.05 24.84
C GLY A 545 -15.80 3.01 25.75
N ASN A 546 -16.54 1.95 26.12
CA ASN A 546 -16.00 0.87 26.92
C ASN A 546 -14.99 0.02 26.13
N HIS A 547 -15.27 -0.24 24.86
CA HIS A 547 -14.40 -1.00 23.99
C HIS A 547 -13.08 -0.25 23.73
N PHE A 548 -13.13 1.02 23.33
CA PHE A 548 -11.91 1.81 23.09
C PHE A 548 -11.09 2.04 24.36
N ARG A 549 -11.72 2.11 25.54
CA ARG A 549 -10.98 2.13 26.81
C ARG A 549 -10.18 0.84 27.01
N ARG A 550 -10.78 -0.34 26.79
CA ARG A 550 -10.09 -1.63 26.89
C ARG A 550 -8.95 -1.72 25.88
N LEU A 551 -9.18 -1.27 24.65
CA LEU A 551 -8.13 -1.22 23.62
C LEU A 551 -6.98 -0.32 24.08
N ARG A 552 -7.28 0.83 24.64
CA ARG A 552 -6.28 1.76 25.21
C ARG A 552 -5.49 1.12 26.34
N ASP A 553 -6.17 0.48 27.30
CA ASP A 553 -5.53 -0.18 28.45
C ASP A 553 -4.65 -1.35 28.01
N PHE A 554 -5.07 -2.09 26.99
CA PHE A 554 -4.26 -3.14 26.36
C PHE A 554 -2.99 -2.56 25.72
N VAL A 555 -3.11 -1.50 24.91
CA VAL A 555 -1.98 -0.87 24.23
C VAL A 555 -1.00 -0.27 25.25
N ASP A 556 -1.48 0.39 26.30
CA ASP A 556 -0.67 0.94 27.40
C ASP A 556 0.14 -0.14 28.11
N SER A 557 -0.48 -1.30 28.38
CA SER A 557 0.22 -2.43 29.00
C SER A 557 1.39 -2.95 28.16
N ARG A 558 1.40 -2.74 26.84
CA ARG A 558 2.45 -3.21 25.92
C ARG A 558 3.61 -2.23 25.76
N GLN A 559 3.40 -0.95 26.03
CA GLN A 559 4.42 0.08 25.86
C GLN A 559 5.72 -0.20 26.64
N THR A 560 5.60 -0.75 27.83
CA THR A 560 6.74 -1.05 28.71
C THR A 560 7.55 -2.26 28.27
N GLU A 561 6.97 -3.15 27.48
CA GLU A 561 7.57 -4.43 27.06
C GLU A 561 8.32 -4.35 25.72
N LEU A 562 8.10 -3.27 24.95
CA LEU A 562 8.78 -3.08 23.67
C LEU A 562 10.24 -2.68 23.87
N ALA A 563 11.12 -3.30 23.09
CA ALA A 563 12.56 -3.05 23.16
C ALA A 563 13.03 -1.86 22.32
N ASN A 564 12.23 -1.46 21.30
CA ASN A 564 12.60 -0.46 20.31
C ASN A 564 11.96 0.90 20.62
N GLU A 565 12.76 1.98 20.65
CA GLU A 565 12.27 3.33 20.94
C GLU A 565 11.29 3.85 19.85
N GLU A 566 11.47 3.44 18.57
CA GLU A 566 10.53 3.79 17.51
C GLU A 566 9.16 3.15 17.71
N GLU A 567 9.12 1.90 18.17
CA GLU A 567 7.87 1.21 18.48
C GLU A 567 7.18 1.83 19.72
N LYS A 568 7.96 2.26 20.72
CA LYS A 568 7.41 2.99 21.88
C LYS A 568 6.80 4.33 21.49
N ASP A 569 7.46 5.09 20.61
CA ASP A 569 6.93 6.35 20.11
C ASP A 569 5.64 6.14 19.30
N LEU A 570 5.61 5.09 18.47
CA LEU A 570 4.41 4.70 17.74
C LEU A 570 3.24 4.35 18.67
N ILE A 571 3.49 3.56 19.70
CA ILE A 571 2.48 3.21 20.71
C ILE A 571 2.04 4.47 21.49
N GLY A 572 2.96 5.36 21.86
CA GLY A 572 2.62 6.62 22.50
C GLY A 572 1.64 7.46 21.67
N ARG A 573 1.92 7.60 20.37
CA ARG A 573 1.01 8.31 19.45
C ARG A 573 -0.35 7.62 19.31
N LEU A 574 -0.39 6.30 19.35
CA LEU A 574 -1.66 5.55 19.34
C LEU A 574 -2.46 5.82 20.62
N LEU A 575 -1.80 5.82 21.79
CA LEU A 575 -2.45 6.13 23.07
C LEU A 575 -3.05 7.53 23.09
N ASP A 576 -2.32 8.53 22.59
CA ASP A 576 -2.83 9.91 22.49
C ASP A 576 -4.10 9.98 21.62
N ARG A 577 -4.12 9.23 20.50
CA ARG A 577 -5.31 9.16 19.65
C ARG A 577 -6.48 8.47 20.34
N LEU A 578 -6.24 7.36 21.04
CA LEU A 578 -7.27 6.64 21.78
C LEU A 578 -7.85 7.52 22.93
N ASP A 579 -7.00 8.27 23.63
CA ASP A 579 -7.43 9.21 24.65
C ASP A 579 -8.32 10.33 24.08
N ASN A 580 -8.00 10.81 22.87
CA ASN A 580 -8.84 11.80 22.17
C ASN A 580 -10.20 11.22 21.77
N VAL A 581 -10.24 9.99 21.25
CA VAL A 581 -11.51 9.30 20.92
C VAL A 581 -12.34 9.10 22.19
N GLN A 582 -11.74 8.69 23.29
CA GLN A 582 -12.45 8.55 24.56
C GLN A 582 -13.07 9.85 25.07
N LYS A 583 -12.33 10.96 24.99
CA LYS A 583 -12.86 12.28 25.36
C LYS A 583 -14.07 12.67 24.49
N GLN A 584 -14.02 12.37 23.21
CA GLN A 584 -15.14 12.63 22.28
C GLN A 584 -16.36 11.74 22.57
N LEU A 585 -16.15 10.46 22.89
CA LEU A 585 -17.22 9.49 23.18
C LEU A 585 -17.84 9.68 24.58
N ALA A 586 -17.16 10.33 25.51
CA ALA A 586 -17.66 10.53 26.89
C ALA A 586 -19.00 11.29 26.97
N TYR A 587 -19.36 12.04 25.94
CA TYR A 587 -20.59 12.83 25.90
C TYR A 587 -21.78 12.10 25.26
N GLU A 588 -21.54 11.12 24.37
CA GLU A 588 -22.59 10.37 23.66
C GLU A 588 -22.13 8.95 23.32
N ASP A 589 -22.03 8.08 24.35
CA ASP A 589 -21.63 6.69 24.12
C ASP A 589 -22.77 5.88 23.51
N ARG A 590 -22.62 5.43 22.27
CA ARG A 590 -23.57 4.59 21.57
C ARG A 590 -23.05 3.15 21.45
N ALA A 591 -23.98 2.22 21.26
CA ALA A 591 -23.65 0.84 20.97
C ALA A 591 -23.68 0.58 19.45
N GLY A 592 -22.84 -0.33 19.00
CA GLY A 592 -22.78 -0.80 17.62
C GLY A 592 -22.30 -2.24 17.50
N THR A 593 -22.34 -2.77 16.30
CA THR A 593 -21.90 -4.14 15.99
C THR A 593 -20.37 -4.26 15.91
N LEU A 594 -19.88 -5.48 15.78
CA LEU A 594 -18.43 -5.72 15.55
C LEU A 594 -17.96 -5.06 14.24
N ASP A 595 -18.80 -5.06 13.19
CA ASP A 595 -18.46 -4.41 11.92
C ASP A 595 -18.35 -2.89 12.06
N ASP A 596 -19.18 -2.29 12.89
CA ASP A 596 -19.07 -0.86 13.21
C ASP A 596 -17.78 -0.55 13.97
N LEU A 597 -17.36 -1.44 14.87
CA LEU A 597 -16.07 -1.32 15.56
C LEU A 597 -14.89 -1.48 14.61
N ARG A 598 -14.95 -2.44 13.66
CA ARG A 598 -13.92 -2.61 12.62
C ARG A 598 -13.76 -1.35 11.79
N ALA A 599 -14.88 -0.81 11.31
CA ALA A 599 -14.86 0.43 10.55
C ALA A 599 -14.36 1.62 11.38
N GLY A 600 -14.80 1.70 12.63
CA GLY A 600 -14.33 2.71 13.57
C GLY A 600 -12.83 2.64 13.79
N LEU A 601 -12.29 1.46 14.04
CA LEU A 601 -10.85 1.23 14.15
C LEU A 601 -10.14 1.64 12.86
N TYR A 602 -10.67 1.28 11.71
CA TYR A 602 -10.08 1.60 10.42
C TYR A 602 -10.02 3.11 10.17
N PHE A 603 -11.11 3.83 10.41
CA PHE A 603 -11.12 5.30 10.34
C PHE A 603 -10.10 5.93 11.27
N PHE A 604 -9.97 5.37 12.46
CA PHE A 604 -9.06 5.84 13.49
C PHE A 604 -7.59 5.59 13.14
N LEU A 605 -7.25 4.39 12.71
CA LEU A 605 -5.87 4.01 12.37
C LEU A 605 -5.40 4.58 11.02
N LYS A 606 -6.34 4.89 10.11
CA LYS A 606 -6.04 5.46 8.79
C LYS A 606 -5.86 6.98 8.80
N GLN A 607 -6.09 7.66 9.94
CA GLN A 607 -5.79 9.09 10.04
C GLN A 607 -4.31 9.33 9.73
N LYS A 608 -4.07 10.07 8.65
CA LYS A 608 -2.73 10.54 8.30
C LYS A 608 -2.27 11.55 9.35
N GLU A 609 -1.06 11.41 9.82
CA GLU A 609 -0.37 12.47 10.55
C GLU A 609 -0.08 13.63 9.61
N GLU A 610 0.31 14.79 10.15
CA GLU A 610 0.70 15.91 9.30
C GLU A 610 1.84 15.49 8.36
N PRO A 611 1.78 15.88 7.05
CA PRO A 611 2.81 15.50 6.10
C PRO A 611 4.19 15.93 6.60
N VAL A 612 5.20 15.08 6.39
CA VAL A 612 6.60 15.45 6.65
C VAL A 612 6.89 16.72 5.83
N PRO A 613 7.34 17.80 6.45
CA PRO A 613 7.51 19.09 5.77
C PRO A 613 8.36 19.00 4.49
N ASP A 614 9.29 18.04 4.46
CA ASP A 614 10.27 17.87 3.39
C ASP A 614 10.00 16.61 2.52
N TRP A 615 8.80 16.00 2.61
CA TRP A 615 8.44 14.88 1.74
C TRP A 615 8.49 15.30 0.27
N PHE A 616 9.15 14.50 -0.55
CA PHE A 616 9.53 14.86 -1.92
C PHE A 616 8.49 14.52 -2.97
N VAL A 617 7.43 13.75 -2.64
CA VAL A 617 6.30 13.45 -3.53
C VAL A 617 5.16 14.42 -3.26
N ARG A 618 4.62 15.03 -4.31
CA ARG A 618 3.59 16.06 -4.23
C ARG A 618 2.52 15.86 -5.30
N ASN A 619 1.31 16.31 -5.02
CA ASN A 619 0.25 16.35 -6.02
C ASN A 619 0.42 17.56 -6.94
N PHE A 620 -0.09 17.48 -8.17
CA PHE A 620 -0.13 18.60 -9.09
C PHE A 620 -0.81 19.86 -8.51
N GLU A 621 -1.77 19.70 -7.61
CA GLU A 621 -2.46 20.81 -6.92
C GLU A 621 -1.53 21.70 -6.08
N GLN A 622 -0.34 21.24 -5.76
CA GLN A 622 0.64 21.95 -4.93
C GLN A 622 1.69 22.70 -5.75
N ILE A 623 1.67 22.56 -7.07
CA ILE A 623 2.69 23.09 -7.97
C ILE A 623 2.82 24.61 -7.90
N ASP A 624 1.72 25.33 -7.68
CA ASP A 624 1.71 26.80 -7.66
C ASP A 624 2.69 27.37 -6.63
N GLY A 625 2.66 26.81 -5.41
CA GLY A 625 3.53 27.27 -4.33
C GLY A 625 4.99 26.88 -4.52
N ASP A 626 5.23 25.65 -5.00
CA ASP A 626 6.60 25.16 -5.21
C ASP A 626 7.31 25.90 -6.36
N VAL A 627 6.59 26.26 -7.41
CA VAL A 627 7.10 27.08 -8.50
C VAL A 627 7.59 28.44 -7.96
N LEU A 628 6.80 29.10 -7.10
CA LEU A 628 7.21 30.36 -6.47
C LEU A 628 8.48 30.21 -5.62
N MET A 629 8.63 29.09 -4.90
CA MET A 629 9.84 28.81 -4.12
C MET A 629 11.05 28.44 -4.99
N SER A 630 10.86 27.99 -6.24
CA SER A 630 11.94 27.55 -7.13
C SER A 630 12.98 28.65 -7.37
N ARG A 631 12.58 29.92 -7.41
CA ARG A 631 13.49 31.06 -7.56
C ARG A 631 14.56 31.14 -6.46
N ARG A 632 14.23 30.74 -5.23
CA ARG A 632 15.18 30.73 -4.11
C ARG A 632 16.10 29.52 -4.14
N GLN A 633 15.74 28.49 -4.91
CA GLN A 633 16.49 27.23 -5.00
C GLN A 633 17.57 27.27 -6.09
N THR A 634 17.53 28.23 -6.99
CA THR A 634 18.50 28.44 -8.08
C THR A 634 19.53 29.50 -7.72
N GLY A 635 20.78 29.31 -8.14
CA GLY A 635 21.86 30.29 -7.97
C GLY A 635 23.24 29.68 -7.76
N PRO A 636 24.33 30.48 -7.87
CA PRO A 636 25.70 30.00 -7.63
C PRO A 636 25.85 29.41 -6.22
N GLY A 637 26.36 28.19 -6.12
CA GLY A 637 26.56 27.50 -4.84
C GLY A 637 25.32 26.83 -4.23
N LYS A 638 24.19 26.87 -4.93
CA LYS A 638 22.99 26.10 -4.55
C LYS A 638 22.94 24.79 -5.31
N ARG A 639 22.37 23.77 -4.66
CA ARG A 639 22.18 22.47 -5.25
C ARG A 639 21.19 22.55 -6.41
N LYS A 640 21.48 21.81 -7.48
CA LYS A 640 20.55 21.64 -8.61
C LYS A 640 19.32 20.88 -8.12
N ARG A 641 18.12 21.40 -8.37
CA ARG A 641 16.86 20.68 -8.15
C ARG A 641 16.18 20.40 -9.48
N VAL A 642 15.55 19.24 -9.56
CA VAL A 642 14.79 18.78 -10.73
C VAL A 642 13.32 18.63 -10.33
N TYR A 643 12.42 19.23 -11.08
CA TYR A 643 10.99 19.01 -10.94
C TYR A 643 10.58 17.85 -11.85
N HIS A 644 10.34 16.71 -11.25
CA HIS A 644 10.01 15.47 -11.94
C HIS A 644 8.50 15.26 -11.99
N PHE A 645 7.90 15.48 -13.16
CA PHE A 645 6.50 15.17 -13.42
C PHE A 645 6.38 13.68 -13.73
N ALA A 646 5.93 12.91 -12.74
CA ALA A 646 5.82 11.46 -12.81
C ALA A 646 4.39 11.02 -13.10
N CYS A 647 4.26 9.83 -13.68
CA CYS A 647 2.96 9.23 -14.02
C CYS A 647 2.13 10.12 -14.96
N VAL A 648 2.79 10.79 -15.92
CA VAL A 648 2.12 11.62 -16.94
C VAL A 648 1.66 10.69 -18.08
N SER A 649 0.69 9.82 -17.79
CA SER A 649 0.04 8.93 -18.77
C SER A 649 -1.31 9.49 -19.22
N ASP A 650 -1.82 8.99 -20.35
CA ASP A 650 -3.16 9.35 -20.80
C ASP A 650 -4.23 8.99 -19.77
N LYS A 651 -4.07 7.89 -19.04
CA LYS A 651 -4.98 7.46 -17.99
C LYS A 651 -4.94 8.41 -16.78
N ASP A 652 -3.75 8.76 -16.30
CA ASP A 652 -3.60 9.58 -15.10
C ASP A 652 -3.98 11.05 -15.33
N MET A 653 -3.79 11.54 -16.56
CA MET A 653 -4.12 12.91 -16.95
C MET A 653 -5.58 13.11 -17.39
N ASN A 654 -6.30 12.04 -17.78
CA ASN A 654 -7.68 12.09 -18.25
C ASN A 654 -8.61 11.37 -17.27
N GLN A 655 -8.93 12.04 -16.16
CA GLN A 655 -9.83 11.52 -15.12
C GLN A 655 -11.28 11.85 -15.44
N THR A 656 -12.19 10.88 -15.28
CA THR A 656 -13.62 11.04 -15.48
C THR A 656 -14.34 11.49 -14.22
N VAL A 657 -15.51 12.11 -14.35
CA VAL A 657 -16.35 12.52 -13.20
C VAL A 657 -16.74 11.31 -12.34
N ASP A 658 -17.05 10.18 -12.96
CA ASP A 658 -17.45 8.95 -12.26
C ASP A 658 -16.33 8.39 -11.36
N GLU A 659 -15.05 8.55 -11.76
CA GLU A 659 -13.91 8.12 -10.93
C GLU A 659 -13.71 9.02 -9.70
N LEU A 660 -14.26 10.21 -9.70
CA LEU A 660 -14.10 11.21 -8.64
C LEU A 660 -15.28 11.25 -7.67
N LEU A 661 -16.43 10.68 -8.07
CA LEU A 661 -17.61 10.64 -7.23
C LEU A 661 -17.64 9.38 -6.35
N PRO A 662 -17.99 9.48 -5.06
CA PRO A 662 -18.15 8.30 -4.22
C PRO A 662 -19.43 7.52 -4.63
N TRP A 663 -19.35 6.18 -4.60
CA TRP A 663 -20.52 5.32 -4.85
C TRP A 663 -21.67 5.64 -3.86
N PRO A 664 -22.94 5.69 -4.27
CA PRO A 664 -23.47 5.30 -5.59
C PRO A 664 -23.62 6.46 -6.58
N LEU A 665 -23.03 7.61 -6.31
CA LEU A 665 -23.15 8.77 -7.21
C LEU A 665 -22.44 8.51 -8.54
N SER A 666 -22.99 9.06 -9.61
CA SER A 666 -22.44 9.00 -10.96
C SER A 666 -22.91 10.20 -11.76
N GLU A 667 -22.23 10.50 -12.86
CA GLU A 667 -22.65 11.53 -13.80
C GLU A 667 -24.09 11.30 -14.26
N MET A 668 -24.43 10.07 -14.63
CA MET A 668 -25.79 9.67 -15.01
C MET A 668 -26.82 9.89 -13.90
N PHE A 669 -26.44 9.68 -12.62
CA PHE A 669 -27.34 9.98 -11.50
C PHE A 669 -27.62 11.48 -11.43
N ILE A 670 -26.60 12.32 -11.53
CA ILE A 670 -26.74 13.78 -11.45
C ILE A 670 -27.62 14.29 -12.59
N GLU A 671 -27.38 13.83 -13.82
CA GLU A 671 -28.19 14.23 -14.97
C GLU A 671 -29.68 13.86 -14.87
N ARG A 672 -29.99 12.71 -14.27
CA ARG A 672 -31.37 12.17 -14.19
C ARG A 672 -32.12 12.59 -12.95
N ALA A 673 -31.43 12.67 -11.82
CA ALA A 673 -32.05 12.84 -10.51
C ALA A 673 -32.03 14.28 -10.01
N TYR A 674 -31.09 15.10 -10.48
CA TYR A 674 -30.83 16.38 -9.87
C TYR A 674 -30.61 17.46 -10.93
N ASN A 675 -31.39 18.54 -10.86
CA ASN A 675 -31.16 19.73 -11.66
C ASN A 675 -30.50 20.79 -10.78
N PRO A 676 -29.16 20.99 -10.88
CA PRO A 676 -28.43 21.82 -9.97
C PRO A 676 -28.83 23.30 -10.10
N LYS A 677 -29.34 23.87 -9.02
CA LYS A 677 -29.66 25.30 -8.91
C LYS A 677 -28.78 26.00 -7.87
N GLU A 678 -28.24 25.25 -6.95
CA GLU A 678 -27.42 25.77 -5.88
C GLU A 678 -25.99 26.01 -6.36
N LEU A 679 -25.51 27.24 -6.15
CA LEU A 679 -24.16 27.65 -6.53
C LEU A 679 -23.06 26.71 -6.03
N PRO A 680 -23.07 26.20 -4.77
CA PRO A 680 -22.04 25.26 -4.31
C PRO A 680 -21.94 24.01 -5.18
N PHE A 681 -23.09 23.44 -5.57
CA PHE A 681 -23.09 22.25 -6.40
C PHE A 681 -22.63 22.54 -7.82
N GLN A 682 -23.08 23.65 -8.41
CA GLN A 682 -22.66 24.04 -9.77
C GLN A 682 -21.16 24.19 -9.87
N VAL A 683 -20.54 24.89 -8.91
CA VAL A 683 -19.06 25.08 -8.87
C VAL A 683 -18.35 23.75 -8.63
N TYR A 684 -18.84 22.95 -7.68
CA TYR A 684 -18.25 21.64 -7.37
C TYR A 684 -18.26 20.69 -8.58
N TYR A 685 -19.42 20.58 -9.22
CA TYR A 685 -19.59 19.68 -10.36
C TYR A 685 -18.81 20.17 -11.60
N ALA A 686 -18.80 21.48 -11.84
CA ALA A 686 -17.94 22.08 -12.87
C ALA A 686 -16.46 21.77 -12.62
N ALA A 687 -15.98 21.86 -11.37
CA ALA A 687 -14.60 21.56 -11.01
C ALA A 687 -14.25 20.08 -11.23
N LEU A 688 -15.18 19.15 -10.94
CA LEU A 688 -14.99 17.72 -11.25
C LEU A 688 -14.89 17.48 -12.76
N GLY A 689 -15.78 18.06 -13.57
CA GLY A 689 -15.75 17.92 -15.03
C GLY A 689 -14.47 18.50 -15.67
N GLU A 690 -13.92 19.52 -15.05
CA GLU A 690 -12.71 20.19 -15.51
C GLU A 690 -11.39 19.61 -14.92
N ARG A 691 -11.45 18.50 -14.23
CA ARG A 691 -10.27 17.91 -13.56
C ARG A 691 -9.11 17.64 -14.52
N SER A 692 -9.38 17.04 -15.66
CA SER A 692 -8.36 16.74 -16.67
C SER A 692 -7.73 18.01 -17.25
N ASN A 693 -8.54 19.03 -17.51
CA ASN A 693 -8.05 20.33 -17.95
C ASN A 693 -7.21 21.05 -16.88
N PHE A 694 -7.58 20.85 -15.61
CA PHE A 694 -6.77 21.36 -14.51
C PHE A 694 -5.41 20.66 -14.40
N LEU A 695 -5.34 19.34 -14.56
CA LEU A 695 -4.07 18.61 -14.58
C LEU A 695 -3.17 19.06 -15.74
N ARG A 696 -3.75 19.29 -16.90
CA ARG A 696 -3.06 19.88 -18.06
C ARG A 696 -2.50 21.28 -17.73
N TYR A 697 -3.31 22.14 -17.12
CA TYR A 697 -2.88 23.44 -16.63
C TYR A 697 -1.74 23.34 -15.63
N ALA A 698 -1.84 22.42 -14.65
CA ALA A 698 -0.83 22.25 -13.61
C ALA A 698 0.52 21.80 -14.20
N LEU A 699 0.51 20.89 -15.17
CA LEU A 699 1.70 20.49 -15.93
C LEU A 699 2.28 21.69 -16.70
N PHE A 700 1.46 22.44 -17.43
CA PHE A 700 1.87 23.66 -18.09
C PHE A 700 2.49 24.65 -17.11
N TYR A 701 1.81 24.96 -16.00
CA TYR A 701 2.26 25.91 -14.99
C TYR A 701 3.62 25.51 -14.40
N GLY A 702 3.78 24.25 -14.05
CA GLY A 702 5.03 23.73 -13.51
C GLY A 702 6.20 23.79 -14.48
N LEU A 703 5.97 23.48 -15.76
CA LEU A 703 6.99 23.57 -16.81
C LEU A 703 7.32 25.02 -17.19
N PHE A 704 6.32 25.88 -17.24
CA PHE A 704 6.45 27.26 -17.78
C PHE A 704 7.06 28.24 -16.77
N PHE A 705 6.59 28.20 -15.51
CA PHE A 705 7.01 29.15 -14.48
C PHE A 705 8.16 28.67 -13.60
N SER A 706 8.43 27.35 -13.55
CA SER A 706 9.53 26.80 -12.73
C SER A 706 10.87 27.33 -13.19
N GLN A 707 11.76 27.61 -12.25
CA GLN A 707 13.17 27.94 -12.49
C GLN A 707 14.11 26.74 -12.24
N CYS A 708 13.57 25.56 -11.95
CA CYS A 708 14.30 24.30 -11.81
C CYS A 708 14.32 23.52 -13.14
N ASP A 709 15.29 22.63 -13.33
CA ASP A 709 15.24 21.67 -14.43
C ASP A 709 14.02 20.77 -14.29
N THR A 710 13.55 20.25 -15.41
CA THR A 710 12.33 19.44 -15.44
C THR A 710 12.59 18.07 -16.05
N LYS A 711 11.89 17.06 -15.56
CA LYS A 711 11.88 15.69 -16.06
C LYS A 711 10.43 15.22 -16.16
N ILE A 712 10.12 14.43 -17.19
CA ILE A 712 8.77 13.88 -17.40
C ILE A 712 8.90 12.37 -17.53
N SER A 713 8.04 11.64 -16.82
CA SER A 713 7.98 10.18 -16.91
C SER A 713 6.56 9.64 -16.81
N PHE A 714 6.38 8.40 -17.21
CA PHE A 714 5.13 7.67 -17.06
C PHE A 714 5.39 6.20 -16.77
N VAL A 715 4.35 5.50 -16.31
CA VAL A 715 4.37 4.06 -16.08
C VAL A 715 3.56 3.38 -17.16
N ARG A 716 4.12 2.39 -17.89
CA ARG A 716 3.47 1.70 -19.02
C ARG A 716 2.35 0.76 -18.59
N ARG A 717 2.43 0.21 -17.36
CA ARG A 717 1.44 -0.76 -16.86
C ARG A 717 1.14 -0.57 -15.40
N TYR A 718 -0.15 -0.55 -15.09
CA TYR A 718 -0.69 -0.69 -13.73
C TYR A 718 -1.42 -2.03 -13.64
N GLY A 719 -0.75 -3.06 -13.09
CA GLY A 719 -1.24 -4.43 -13.16
C GLY A 719 -1.36 -4.91 -14.62
N ASP A 720 -2.54 -5.38 -15.01
CA ASP A 720 -2.82 -5.84 -16.37
C ASP A 720 -3.20 -4.70 -17.35
N ASN A 721 -3.36 -3.47 -16.86
CA ASN A 721 -3.77 -2.32 -17.67
C ASN A 721 -2.55 -1.61 -18.26
N ALA A 722 -2.44 -1.61 -19.58
CA ALA A 722 -1.45 -0.84 -20.31
C ALA A 722 -1.88 0.65 -20.39
N THR A 723 -0.91 1.54 -20.33
CA THR A 723 -1.06 2.99 -20.51
C THR A 723 -0.04 3.51 -21.52
N ASP A 724 -0.27 4.68 -22.06
CA ASP A 724 0.67 5.39 -22.95
C ASP A 724 0.98 6.76 -22.32
N TYR A 725 2.09 7.37 -22.71
CA TYR A 725 2.38 8.71 -22.21
C TYR A 725 1.42 9.74 -22.81
N TYR A 726 1.19 10.82 -22.08
CA TYR A 726 0.15 11.82 -22.37
C TYR A 726 0.18 12.30 -23.81
N GLU A 727 -0.93 12.19 -24.49
CA GLU A 727 -1.05 12.42 -25.92
C GLU A 727 -0.54 13.81 -26.36
N LEU A 728 -0.79 14.85 -25.58
CA LEU A 728 -0.35 16.21 -25.90
C LEU A 728 1.17 16.32 -26.00
N LEU A 729 1.92 15.58 -25.15
CA LEU A 729 3.40 15.51 -25.22
C LEU A 729 3.88 14.84 -26.51
N ARG A 730 3.17 13.82 -26.96
CA ARG A 730 3.42 13.16 -28.24
C ARG A 730 3.13 14.09 -29.42
N LEU A 731 2.06 14.86 -29.31
CA LEU A 731 1.66 15.81 -30.33
C LEU A 731 2.70 16.92 -30.57
N ILE A 732 3.38 17.39 -29.53
CA ILE A 732 4.47 18.37 -29.64
C ILE A 732 5.81 17.76 -30.04
N GLY A 733 5.89 16.43 -30.24
CA GLY A 733 7.05 15.74 -30.79
C GLY A 733 8.04 15.20 -29.77
N LEU A 734 7.71 15.19 -28.47
CA LEU A 734 8.52 14.46 -27.47
C LEU A 734 8.51 12.97 -27.79
N LYS A 735 9.66 12.35 -27.61
CA LYS A 735 9.85 10.91 -27.84
C LYS A 735 9.97 10.20 -26.50
N GLU A 736 9.53 8.97 -26.49
CA GLU A 736 9.71 8.08 -25.37
C GLU A 736 11.15 7.57 -25.30
N GLU A 737 11.63 7.34 -24.09
CA GLU A 737 12.87 6.65 -23.79
C GLU A 737 12.62 5.58 -22.71
N ASP A 738 13.23 4.42 -22.89
CA ASP A 738 13.10 3.33 -21.95
C ASP A 738 13.94 3.60 -20.69
N SER A 739 13.37 3.42 -19.51
CA SER A 739 14.05 3.64 -18.23
C SER A 739 15.28 2.75 -18.04
N SER A 740 15.33 1.57 -18.70
CA SER A 740 16.44 0.65 -18.62
C SER A 740 17.76 1.24 -19.12
N ILE A 741 17.70 2.27 -19.98
CA ILE A 741 18.88 3.00 -20.48
C ILE A 741 19.54 3.82 -19.36
N HIS A 742 18.77 4.24 -18.35
CA HIS A 742 19.24 5.04 -17.23
C HIS A 742 19.66 4.20 -16.01
N ARG A 743 19.46 2.88 -16.05
CA ARG A 743 19.95 2.01 -15.01
C ARG A 743 21.46 1.95 -15.08
N VAL A 744 22.13 2.74 -14.26
CA VAL A 744 23.49 2.44 -13.88
C VAL A 744 23.40 1.16 -13.07
N SER A 745 23.96 0.07 -13.59
CA SER A 745 24.09 -1.19 -12.85
C SER A 745 25.19 -1.03 -11.77
N ASN A 746 24.99 -0.11 -10.88
CA ASN A 746 25.65 -0.14 -9.58
C ASN A 746 24.85 -1.16 -8.78
N ASP A 747 25.26 -2.41 -8.88
CA ASP A 747 24.83 -3.42 -7.93
C ASP A 747 25.45 -3.03 -6.57
N PRO A 748 24.72 -2.30 -5.69
CA PRO A 748 25.25 -1.89 -4.39
C PRO A 748 25.35 -3.08 -3.45
N TYR A 749 24.74 -4.18 -3.82
CA TYR A 749 24.89 -5.46 -3.17
C TYR A 749 26.08 -6.18 -3.80
N SER A 750 27.31 -5.85 -3.34
CA SER A 750 28.34 -6.85 -3.37
C SER A 750 27.74 -8.08 -2.69
N HIS A 751 27.39 -9.08 -3.49
CA HIS A 751 27.00 -10.37 -2.96
C HIS A 751 28.10 -10.78 -2.02
N THR A 752 27.92 -10.57 -0.73
CA THR A 752 28.68 -11.31 0.27
C THR A 752 28.29 -12.74 -0.01
N THR A 753 29.10 -13.41 -0.82
CA THR A 753 29.03 -14.85 -0.97
C THR A 753 29.05 -15.40 0.44
N VAL A 754 27.89 -15.79 0.94
CA VAL A 754 27.83 -16.62 2.13
C VAL A 754 28.59 -17.88 1.70
N ARG A 755 29.88 -17.91 1.99
CA ARG A 755 30.69 -19.11 1.80
C ARG A 755 30.01 -20.18 2.62
N ALA A 756 29.28 -21.05 1.95
CA ALA A 756 28.69 -22.20 2.59
C ALA A 756 29.83 -22.85 3.38
N GLN A 757 29.71 -22.92 4.71
CA GLN A 757 30.64 -23.65 5.52
C GLN A 757 30.79 -25.03 4.89
N LYS A 758 32.03 -25.51 4.68
CA LYS A 758 32.32 -26.82 4.10
C LYS A 758 31.36 -27.84 4.72
N VAL A 759 30.39 -28.31 3.92
CA VAL A 759 29.50 -29.40 4.33
C VAL A 759 30.34 -30.66 4.30
N THR A 760 30.98 -30.94 5.42
CA THR A 760 31.74 -32.17 5.61
C THR A 760 30.77 -33.22 6.14
N GLY A 761 30.60 -34.33 5.45
CA GLY A 761 29.84 -35.49 5.94
C GLY A 761 28.59 -35.84 5.15
N PHE A 762 28.53 -35.56 3.87
CA PHE A 762 27.42 -35.95 3.02
C PHE A 762 27.37 -37.45 2.82
N LYS A 763 26.30 -38.10 3.28
CA LYS A 763 25.92 -39.41 2.77
C LYS A 763 25.20 -39.19 1.42
N TYR A 764 25.75 -39.78 0.34
CA TYR A 764 25.17 -39.78 -0.98
C TYR A 764 23.74 -40.33 -0.91
N ASP A 765 22.77 -39.50 -1.26
CA ASP A 765 21.39 -39.81 -1.45
C ASP A 765 20.99 -39.46 -2.88
N ARG A 766 20.33 -40.40 -3.56
CA ARG A 766 19.88 -40.24 -4.93
C ARG A 766 18.96 -39.03 -5.14
N GLU A 767 18.09 -38.81 -4.18
CA GLU A 767 17.10 -37.73 -4.25
C GLU A 767 17.76 -36.36 -4.10
N GLN A 768 18.70 -36.26 -3.19
CA GLN A 768 19.49 -35.05 -2.99
C GLN A 768 20.31 -34.72 -4.21
N MET A 769 20.92 -35.71 -4.84
CA MET A 769 21.66 -35.49 -6.09
C MET A 769 20.74 -35.07 -7.23
N ALA A 770 19.59 -35.70 -7.39
CA ALA A 770 18.64 -35.31 -8.40
C ALA A 770 18.13 -33.88 -8.18
N ALA A 771 17.84 -33.50 -6.94
CA ALA A 771 17.46 -32.13 -6.59
C ALA A 771 18.59 -31.13 -6.91
N MET A 772 19.84 -31.51 -6.62
CA MET A 772 21.02 -30.68 -6.87
C MET A 772 21.23 -30.42 -8.37
N PHE A 773 21.04 -31.47 -9.19
CA PHE A 773 21.14 -31.33 -10.67
C PHE A 773 19.97 -30.59 -11.27
N LEU A 774 18.77 -30.73 -10.69
CA LEU A 774 17.60 -30.02 -11.19
C LEU A 774 17.72 -28.53 -10.93
N CYS A 775 17.87 -28.14 -9.69
CA CYS A 775 18.02 -26.77 -9.25
C CYS A 775 18.92 -26.70 -8.00
N PRO A 776 20.17 -26.25 -8.12
CA PRO A 776 21.10 -26.11 -7.00
C PRO A 776 20.54 -25.22 -5.87
N TYR A 777 19.81 -24.17 -6.22
CA TYR A 777 19.19 -23.28 -5.25
C TYR A 777 18.12 -23.99 -4.41
N ARG A 778 17.23 -24.76 -5.05
CA ARG A 778 16.27 -25.60 -4.35
C ARG A 778 16.95 -26.66 -3.46
N TYR A 779 18.03 -27.26 -3.95
CA TYR A 779 18.84 -28.17 -3.14
C TYR A 779 19.37 -27.50 -1.88
N LEU A 780 19.87 -26.26 -2.00
CA LEU A 780 20.34 -25.45 -0.87
C LEU A 780 19.20 -25.24 0.15
N LEU A 781 18.02 -24.83 -0.30
CA LEU A 781 16.87 -24.58 0.56
C LEU A 781 16.37 -25.87 1.21
N ASP A 782 16.13 -26.92 0.43
CA ASP A 782 15.50 -28.14 0.90
C ASP A 782 16.40 -28.98 1.81
N TYR A 783 17.67 -29.18 1.42
CA TYR A 783 18.54 -30.15 2.08
C TYR A 783 19.65 -29.53 2.94
N VAL A 784 20.15 -28.39 2.59
CA VAL A 784 21.21 -27.73 3.38
C VAL A 784 20.58 -26.92 4.52
N LEU A 785 19.61 -26.08 4.25
CA LEU A 785 18.96 -25.22 5.24
C LEU A 785 17.85 -25.92 6.01
N ASN A 786 16.99 -26.69 5.36
CA ASN A 786 15.84 -27.36 5.98
C ASN A 786 16.06 -28.85 6.28
N LYS A 787 17.14 -29.47 5.83
CA LYS A 787 17.50 -30.89 5.99
C LYS A 787 16.55 -31.89 5.29
N ALA A 788 15.44 -31.43 4.74
CA ALA A 788 14.48 -32.22 3.98
C ALA A 788 13.64 -31.30 3.08
N PRO A 789 13.10 -31.79 1.94
CA PRO A 789 12.21 -31.02 1.10
C PRO A 789 11.02 -30.49 1.88
N VAL A 790 10.66 -29.24 1.64
CA VAL A 790 9.44 -28.65 2.15
C VAL A 790 8.30 -29.05 1.22
N LEU A 791 7.39 -29.86 1.71
CA LEU A 791 6.16 -30.20 1.00
C LEU A 791 5.09 -29.17 1.40
N SER A 792 5.06 -28.05 0.70
CA SER A 792 4.04 -27.05 0.89
C SER A 792 2.79 -27.36 0.08
N GLY A 793 1.64 -27.12 0.67
CA GLY A 793 0.34 -27.32 0.07
C GLY A 793 -0.20 -28.76 0.16
N SER A 794 -1.51 -28.84 0.26
CA SER A 794 -2.26 -30.09 0.43
C SER A 794 -1.96 -31.12 -0.68
N PHE A 795 -1.87 -30.67 -1.93
CA PHE A 795 -1.62 -31.55 -3.08
C PHE A 795 -0.29 -32.32 -2.98
N LEU A 796 0.81 -31.61 -2.70
CA LEU A 796 2.13 -32.26 -2.63
C LEU A 796 2.21 -33.23 -1.42
N MET A 797 1.63 -32.87 -0.31
CA MET A 797 1.58 -33.73 0.86
C MET A 797 0.73 -34.99 0.63
N GLN A 798 -0.43 -34.87 -0.01
CA GLN A 798 -1.26 -36.02 -0.39
C GLN A 798 -0.52 -36.93 -1.37
N ARG A 799 0.16 -36.36 -2.37
CA ARG A 799 0.98 -37.16 -3.33
C ARG A 799 2.12 -37.88 -2.63
N PHE A 800 2.79 -37.22 -1.68
CA PHE A 800 3.84 -37.84 -0.88
C PHE A 800 3.28 -39.00 -0.06
N PHE A 801 2.15 -38.79 0.64
CA PHE A 801 1.47 -39.83 1.41
C PHE A 801 1.11 -41.05 0.56
N VAL A 802 0.49 -40.85 -0.60
CA VAL A 802 0.12 -41.92 -1.53
C VAL A 802 1.35 -42.68 -2.00
N ASN A 803 2.46 -41.99 -2.32
CA ASN A 803 3.69 -42.69 -2.74
C ASN A 803 4.31 -43.55 -1.65
N VAL A 804 4.36 -43.03 -0.42
CA VAL A 804 4.83 -43.81 0.74
C VAL A 804 3.92 -44.99 0.98
N LEU A 805 2.60 -44.83 0.88
CA LEU A 805 1.62 -45.91 1.05
C LEU A 805 1.76 -46.98 -0.03
N ILE A 806 1.93 -46.63 -1.30
CA ILE A 806 2.20 -47.58 -2.38
C ILE A 806 3.45 -48.42 -2.10
N GLU A 807 4.53 -47.74 -1.74
CA GLU A 807 5.81 -48.37 -1.41
C GLU A 807 5.67 -49.38 -0.26
N ASN A 808 5.05 -48.97 0.87
CA ASN A 808 4.88 -49.84 2.04
C ASN A 808 3.92 -51.01 1.75
N THR A 809 2.82 -50.75 1.05
CA THR A 809 1.89 -51.81 0.60
C THR A 809 2.65 -52.84 -0.21
N TRP A 810 3.47 -52.40 -1.13
CA TRP A 810 4.25 -53.25 -2.02
C TRP A 810 5.27 -54.09 -1.27
N ARG A 811 6.03 -53.51 -0.34
CA ARG A 811 6.97 -54.23 0.51
C ARG A 811 6.27 -55.30 1.36
N THR A 812 5.08 -54.98 1.87
CA THR A 812 4.28 -55.93 2.67
C THR A 812 3.73 -57.08 1.83
N MET A 813 3.54 -56.86 0.53
CA MET A 813 3.08 -57.88 -0.43
C MET A 813 4.21 -58.78 -0.95
N GLN A 814 5.45 -58.40 -0.81
CA GLN A 814 6.59 -59.21 -1.23
C GLN A 814 6.60 -60.58 -0.58
N GLY A 815 6.80 -61.64 -1.40
CA GLY A 815 6.86 -63.02 -0.91
C GLY A 815 5.51 -63.68 -0.64
N LYS A 816 4.36 -63.04 -0.92
CA LYS A 816 3.02 -63.63 -0.76
C LYS A 816 2.50 -64.22 -2.05
N GLU A 817 1.69 -65.30 -2.00
CA GLU A 817 1.12 -65.94 -3.17
C GLU A 817 0.10 -65.01 -3.91
N GLN A 818 0.13 -64.99 -5.23
CA GLN A 818 -0.63 -64.10 -6.08
C GLN A 818 -2.17 -64.23 -5.99
N LYS A 819 -2.67 -65.44 -5.73
CA LYS A 819 -4.11 -65.75 -5.60
C LYS A 819 -4.79 -65.03 -4.41
N ASP A 820 -4.04 -64.79 -3.36
CA ASP A 820 -4.56 -64.20 -2.12
C ASP A 820 -4.35 -62.68 -2.09
N MET A 821 -3.53 -62.14 -2.99
CA MET A 821 -3.13 -60.72 -2.93
C MET A 821 -4.26 -59.75 -3.26
N ALA A 822 -5.01 -59.96 -4.33
CA ALA A 822 -6.11 -59.09 -4.73
C ALA A 822 -7.22 -59.03 -3.65
N ALA A 823 -7.54 -60.18 -3.04
CA ALA A 823 -8.55 -60.25 -1.98
C ALA A 823 -8.11 -59.57 -0.66
N ARG A 824 -6.80 -59.45 -0.40
CA ARG A 824 -6.25 -58.87 0.83
C ARG A 824 -5.71 -57.46 0.68
N LEU A 825 -5.67 -56.96 -0.59
CA LEU A 825 -5.05 -55.67 -0.88
C LEU A 825 -5.65 -54.53 -0.04
N THR A 826 -6.97 -54.41 -0.01
CA THR A 826 -7.67 -53.35 0.75
C THR A 826 -7.30 -53.40 2.23
N GLN A 827 -7.19 -54.64 2.79
CA GLN A 827 -6.79 -54.82 4.21
C GLN A 827 -5.34 -54.39 4.43
N ILE A 828 -4.44 -54.72 3.48
CA ILE A 828 -3.02 -54.34 3.56
C ILE A 828 -2.88 -52.84 3.45
N VAL A 829 -3.54 -52.21 2.45
CA VAL A 829 -3.53 -50.76 2.24
C VAL A 829 -4.03 -50.05 3.50
N THR A 830 -5.14 -50.53 4.09
CA THR A 830 -5.69 -49.93 5.32
C THR A 830 -4.71 -50.06 6.49
N SER A 831 -4.09 -51.24 6.66
CA SER A 831 -3.10 -51.46 7.72
C SER A 831 -1.85 -50.59 7.56
N GLU A 832 -1.31 -50.48 6.36
CA GLU A 832 -0.14 -49.63 6.08
C GLU A 832 -0.47 -48.14 6.20
N SER A 833 -1.65 -47.71 5.72
CA SER A 833 -2.13 -46.35 5.89
C SER A 833 -2.18 -45.93 7.35
N SER A 834 -2.75 -46.79 8.24
CA SER A 834 -2.86 -46.47 9.67
C SER A 834 -1.51 -46.24 10.36
N LYS A 835 -0.43 -46.78 9.83
CA LYS A 835 0.93 -46.57 10.35
C LYS A 835 1.49 -45.21 9.92
N ILE A 836 1.11 -44.72 8.72
CA ILE A 836 1.61 -43.48 8.12
C ILE A 836 0.80 -42.25 8.60
N GLU A 837 -0.52 -42.40 8.77
CA GLU A 837 -1.45 -41.34 9.17
C GLU A 837 -1.00 -40.59 10.43
N ARG A 838 -0.36 -41.26 11.37
CA ARG A 838 0.12 -40.64 12.62
C ARG A 838 1.19 -39.57 12.39
N TYR A 839 1.89 -39.61 11.27
CA TYR A 839 2.89 -38.60 10.92
C TYR A 839 2.26 -37.40 10.23
N PHE A 840 0.99 -37.49 9.81
CA PHE A 840 0.23 -36.46 9.07
C PHE A 840 -1.13 -36.22 9.75
N PRO A 841 -1.15 -35.70 10.99
CA PRO A 841 -2.37 -35.58 11.79
C PRO A 841 -3.38 -34.55 11.28
N PHE A 842 -3.07 -33.85 10.24
CA PHE A 842 -3.88 -32.79 9.62
C PHE A 842 -4.77 -33.30 8.48
N PHE A 843 -4.61 -34.52 8.00
CA PHE A 843 -5.52 -35.08 7.00
C PHE A 843 -6.85 -35.52 7.64
N ILE A 844 -7.94 -35.15 6.98
CA ILE A 844 -9.28 -35.58 7.39
C ILE A 844 -9.59 -36.98 6.85
N PRO A 845 -10.53 -37.73 7.46
CA PRO A 845 -10.86 -39.11 7.06
C PRO A 845 -11.22 -39.29 5.58
N SER A 846 -11.91 -38.32 4.97
CA SER A 846 -12.27 -38.35 3.53
C SER A 846 -11.03 -38.33 2.64
N GLU A 847 -10.06 -37.46 2.93
CA GLU A 847 -8.78 -37.40 2.18
C GLU A 847 -7.99 -38.70 2.34
N VAL A 848 -7.93 -39.27 3.54
CA VAL A 848 -7.26 -40.54 3.80
C VAL A 848 -7.91 -41.69 3.00
N ILE A 849 -9.24 -41.72 2.91
CA ILE A 849 -9.97 -42.74 2.14
C ILE A 849 -9.62 -42.59 0.64
N ASP A 850 -9.60 -41.36 0.11
CA ASP A 850 -9.24 -41.14 -1.29
C ASP A 850 -7.79 -41.51 -1.59
N MET A 851 -6.86 -41.16 -0.71
CA MET A 851 -5.45 -41.54 -0.82
C MET A 851 -5.25 -43.06 -0.77
N ARG A 852 -5.98 -43.75 0.09
CA ARG A 852 -6.01 -45.24 0.14
C ARG A 852 -6.50 -45.81 -1.18
N ARG A 853 -7.59 -45.29 -1.72
CA ARG A 853 -8.17 -45.71 -2.97
C ARG A 853 -7.24 -45.46 -4.18
N GLN A 854 -6.54 -44.33 -4.18
CA GLN A 854 -5.53 -44.04 -5.21
C GLN A 854 -4.37 -45.06 -5.14
N ALA A 855 -3.86 -45.37 -3.94
CA ALA A 855 -2.79 -46.34 -3.75
C ALA A 855 -3.23 -47.77 -4.17
N GLU A 856 -4.44 -48.20 -3.77
CA GLU A 856 -5.03 -49.48 -4.14
C GLU A 856 -5.16 -49.65 -5.65
N ASN A 857 -5.75 -48.65 -6.30
CA ASN A 857 -5.92 -48.64 -7.76
C ASN A 857 -4.57 -48.69 -8.50
N TYR A 858 -3.57 -47.95 -8.00
CA TYR A 858 -2.24 -48.01 -8.62
C TYR A 858 -1.60 -49.39 -8.50
N VAL A 859 -1.65 -50.00 -7.30
CA VAL A 859 -1.08 -51.32 -7.05
C VAL A 859 -1.82 -52.39 -7.88
N LEU A 860 -3.15 -52.35 -7.93
CA LEU A 860 -3.96 -53.23 -8.77
C LEU A 860 -3.60 -53.13 -10.27
N ALA A 861 -3.48 -51.92 -10.79
CA ALA A 861 -3.11 -51.68 -12.15
C ALA A 861 -1.74 -52.27 -12.53
N GLN A 862 -0.77 -52.20 -11.60
CA GLN A 862 0.54 -52.82 -11.82
C GLN A 862 0.50 -54.36 -11.72
N VAL A 863 -0.32 -54.91 -10.81
CA VAL A 863 -0.48 -56.37 -10.64
C VAL A 863 -1.12 -56.96 -11.90
N PHE A 864 -2.16 -56.36 -12.44
CA PHE A 864 -2.89 -56.87 -13.63
C PHE A 864 -2.20 -56.63 -14.99
N LYS A 865 -1.41 -55.56 -15.10
CA LYS A 865 -0.78 -55.17 -16.36
C LYS A 865 0.33 -56.15 -16.80
N ASP A 866 1.06 -56.73 -15.89
CA ASP A 866 2.25 -57.55 -16.19
C ASP A 866 2.04 -59.08 -16.01
N GLY A 867 0.86 -59.54 -15.50
CA GLY A 867 0.59 -60.97 -15.24
C GLY A 867 1.56 -61.68 -14.27
N TYR A 868 2.63 -60.97 -13.91
CA TYR A 868 3.68 -61.33 -13.00
C TYR A 868 4.08 -60.11 -12.18
N LEU A 869 4.07 -60.22 -10.90
CA LEU A 869 4.66 -59.27 -9.94
C LEU A 869 6.17 -59.19 -10.20
N LYS A 870 6.62 -58.34 -11.08
CA LYS A 870 8.03 -57.98 -11.19
C LYS A 870 8.36 -57.00 -10.08
N VAL A 871 8.65 -57.51 -8.91
CA VAL A 871 9.09 -56.82 -7.67
C VAL A 871 10.17 -55.79 -7.95
N ARG A 872 11.05 -56.02 -8.93
CA ARG A 872 12.11 -55.08 -9.32
C ARG A 872 11.61 -53.75 -9.91
N ALA A 873 10.38 -53.68 -10.40
CA ALA A 873 9.91 -52.45 -11.01
C ALA A 873 9.49 -51.38 -10.01
N LEU A 874 9.10 -51.81 -8.81
CA LEU A 874 8.65 -50.90 -7.75
C LEU A 874 9.74 -50.49 -6.74
N GLU A 875 10.76 -51.32 -6.56
CA GLU A 875 11.95 -50.92 -5.81
C GLU A 875 12.61 -49.66 -6.37
N LYS A 876 12.36 -49.35 -7.65
CA LYS A 876 12.92 -48.18 -8.35
C LYS A 876 11.98 -46.96 -8.39
N THR A 877 10.71 -47.08 -8.00
CA THR A 877 9.76 -45.98 -7.91
C THR A 877 9.71 -45.36 -6.50
N HIS A 878 10.64 -45.82 -5.67
CA HIS A 878 10.78 -45.31 -4.31
C HIS A 878 10.97 -43.81 -4.34
N MET A 879 9.99 -43.07 -3.83
CA MET A 879 10.03 -41.62 -3.82
C MET A 879 10.46 -41.03 -5.17
N ASP A 880 9.90 -41.57 -6.25
CA ASP A 880 10.17 -41.04 -7.60
C ASP A 880 9.93 -39.52 -7.57
N LEU A 881 10.98 -38.79 -7.79
CA LEU A 881 10.96 -37.33 -7.77
C LEU A 881 9.89 -36.77 -8.69
N ARG A 882 9.58 -37.47 -9.82
CA ARG A 882 8.46 -37.16 -10.69
C ARG A 882 7.13 -37.11 -9.95
N LYS A 883 6.89 -38.03 -9.03
CA LYS A 883 5.67 -38.08 -8.23
C LYS A 883 5.67 -37.08 -7.08
N THR A 884 6.84 -36.84 -6.52
CA THR A 884 7.03 -35.82 -5.47
C THR A 884 6.92 -34.41 -6.01
N PHE A 885 7.47 -34.17 -7.20
CA PHE A 885 7.46 -32.83 -7.84
C PHE A 885 6.36 -32.64 -8.90
N GLY A 886 5.59 -33.66 -9.20
CA GLY A 886 4.37 -33.54 -10.01
C GLY A 886 4.53 -33.49 -11.54
N THR A 887 5.75 -33.51 -12.08
CA THR A 887 5.97 -33.38 -13.53
C THR A 887 6.61 -34.59 -14.17
N ALA A 888 6.06 -35.03 -15.32
CA ALA A 888 6.68 -36.05 -16.18
C ALA A 888 7.94 -35.50 -16.89
N GLU A 889 7.95 -34.23 -17.20
CA GLU A 889 9.01 -33.49 -17.88
C GLU A 889 10.28 -33.37 -17.05
N PHE A 890 10.16 -33.41 -15.76
CA PHE A 890 11.27 -33.30 -14.79
C PHE A 890 12.44 -34.29 -15.11
N LEU A 891 12.14 -35.53 -15.40
CA LEU A 891 13.17 -36.52 -15.70
C LEU A 891 13.74 -36.41 -17.13
N GLU A 892 12.94 -35.90 -18.07
CA GLU A 892 13.43 -35.56 -19.40
C GLU A 892 14.39 -34.39 -19.34
N ASP A 893 14.05 -33.38 -18.57
CA ASP A 893 14.94 -32.23 -18.32
C ASP A 893 16.23 -32.62 -17.64
N LEU A 894 16.22 -33.57 -16.69
CA LEU A 894 17.44 -34.11 -16.09
C LEU A 894 18.39 -34.77 -17.10
N GLN A 895 17.84 -35.42 -18.15
CA GLN A 895 18.65 -35.99 -19.20
C GLN A 895 19.30 -34.95 -20.11
N ASP A 896 18.57 -33.86 -20.39
CA ASP A 896 19.00 -32.80 -21.29
C ASP A 896 19.85 -31.74 -20.61
N LEU A 897 19.91 -31.70 -19.27
CA LEU A 897 20.68 -30.73 -18.49
C LEU A 897 22.14 -30.65 -18.91
N PRO A 898 22.89 -31.79 -19.07
CA PRO A 898 24.26 -31.74 -19.49
C PRO A 898 24.44 -31.16 -20.90
N ARG A 899 23.45 -31.36 -21.77
CA ARG A 899 23.49 -30.86 -23.16
C ARG A 899 23.12 -29.40 -23.29
N LYS A 900 22.09 -28.96 -22.56
CA LYS A 900 21.58 -27.58 -22.61
C LYS A 900 22.52 -26.58 -21.96
N HIS A 901 23.24 -26.96 -20.92
CA HIS A 901 24.03 -26.04 -20.10
C HIS A 901 25.56 -26.20 -20.23
N HIS A 902 26.06 -26.98 -21.22
CA HIS A 902 27.48 -27.14 -21.47
C HIS A 902 28.33 -27.41 -20.22
N TYR A 903 28.00 -28.48 -19.46
CA TYR A 903 28.81 -28.97 -18.35
C TYR A 903 29.81 -30.05 -18.86
N PRO A 904 30.95 -29.70 -19.40
CA PRO A 904 31.89 -30.68 -19.95
C PRO A 904 32.37 -31.66 -18.89
N ASP A 905 32.47 -31.24 -17.66
CA ASP A 905 32.93 -32.09 -16.55
C ASP A 905 31.85 -33.05 -16.08
N PHE A 906 30.54 -32.72 -16.27
CA PHE A 906 29.42 -33.59 -15.91
C PHE A 906 29.33 -34.82 -16.84
N GLU A 907 29.48 -34.63 -18.15
CA GLU A 907 29.48 -35.75 -19.13
C GLU A 907 30.62 -36.72 -18.85
N GLN A 908 31.75 -36.25 -18.31
CA GLN A 908 32.90 -37.07 -17.95
C GLN A 908 32.70 -37.80 -16.60
N LEU A 909 31.93 -37.24 -15.67
CA LEU A 909 31.80 -37.71 -14.29
C LEU A 909 30.55 -38.53 -14.03
N ALA A 910 29.46 -38.31 -14.75
CA ALA A 910 28.21 -39.00 -14.53
C ALA A 910 27.48 -39.25 -15.86
N THR A 911 26.80 -40.38 -15.93
CA THR A 911 25.85 -40.69 -17.03
C THR A 911 24.46 -40.90 -16.45
N ILE A 912 23.46 -40.30 -17.06
CA ILE A 912 22.06 -40.57 -16.75
C ILE A 912 21.60 -41.70 -17.69
N LYS A 913 21.34 -42.86 -17.12
CA LYS A 913 20.80 -44.02 -17.88
C LYS A 913 19.31 -44.10 -17.66
N GLN A 914 18.61 -44.17 -18.77
CA GLN A 914 17.19 -44.51 -18.81
C GLN A 914 17.07 -46.04 -18.95
N ASP A 915 16.57 -46.69 -17.93
CA ASP A 915 16.04 -48.06 -18.06
C ASP A 915 14.56 -47.95 -18.42
N LYS A 916 13.97 -48.93 -19.07
CA LYS A 916 12.60 -48.87 -19.64
C LYS A 916 11.50 -48.26 -18.77
N LYS A 917 11.73 -48.11 -17.49
CA LYS A 917 10.78 -47.50 -16.50
C LYS A 917 11.42 -46.65 -15.39
N SER A 918 12.71 -46.39 -15.41
CA SER A 918 13.39 -45.59 -14.36
C SER A 918 14.66 -44.95 -14.90
N TYR A 919 15.01 -43.83 -14.30
CA TYR A 919 16.24 -43.11 -14.54
C TYR A 919 17.22 -43.39 -13.40
N SER A 920 18.49 -43.57 -13.71
CA SER A 920 19.55 -43.70 -12.70
C SER A 920 20.75 -42.89 -13.09
N VAL A 921 21.29 -42.15 -12.10
CA VAL A 921 22.55 -41.44 -12.24
C VAL A 921 23.69 -42.39 -11.86
N HIS A 922 24.63 -42.63 -12.79
CA HIS A 922 25.80 -43.46 -12.56
C HIS A 922 27.04 -42.58 -12.64
N SER A 923 27.87 -42.61 -11.60
CA SER A 923 29.20 -42.03 -11.65
C SER A 923 30.07 -42.84 -12.63
N THR A 924 30.75 -42.18 -13.53
CA THR A 924 31.72 -42.79 -14.45
C THR A 924 33.07 -43.11 -13.78
N LYS A 925 33.34 -42.46 -12.64
CA LYS A 925 34.48 -42.79 -11.75
C LYS A 925 33.92 -43.31 -10.43
N ASN A 926 34.51 -44.38 -9.91
CA ASN A 926 34.03 -45.15 -8.76
C ASN A 926 33.91 -44.39 -7.43
N GLU A 927 33.95 -43.07 -7.42
CA GLU A 927 33.90 -42.30 -6.21
C GLU A 927 32.73 -41.31 -6.23
N ASN A 928 31.63 -41.63 -5.53
CA ASN A 928 30.54 -40.72 -5.27
C ASN A 928 30.99 -39.40 -4.59
N SER A 929 32.11 -39.47 -3.87
CA SER A 929 32.73 -38.29 -3.25
C SER A 929 33.26 -37.28 -4.28
N THR A 930 33.67 -37.73 -5.44
CA THR A 930 34.19 -36.86 -6.52
C THR A 930 33.08 -36.08 -7.22
N LEU A 931 31.91 -36.70 -7.41
CA LEU A 931 30.77 -36.03 -8.03
C LEU A 931 30.20 -34.96 -7.11
N ILE A 932 30.08 -35.27 -5.83
CA ILE A 932 29.66 -34.33 -4.77
C ILE A 932 30.68 -33.19 -4.68
N GLY A 933 31.99 -33.51 -4.75
CA GLY A 933 33.06 -32.53 -4.74
C GLY A 933 32.95 -31.56 -5.92
N CYS A 934 32.67 -32.07 -7.13
CA CYS A 934 32.49 -31.25 -8.34
C CYS A 934 31.30 -30.33 -8.23
N VAL A 935 30.17 -30.81 -7.68
CA VAL A 935 28.94 -29.98 -7.50
C VAL A 935 29.15 -28.95 -6.40
N LEU A 936 29.81 -29.31 -5.29
CA LEU A 936 30.15 -28.35 -4.23
C LEU A 936 31.16 -27.31 -4.70
N ASN A 937 32.13 -27.69 -5.53
CA ASN A 937 33.03 -26.73 -6.16
C ASN A 937 32.27 -25.83 -7.14
N TYR A 938 31.34 -26.35 -7.92
CA TYR A 938 30.48 -25.57 -8.78
C TYR A 938 29.66 -24.57 -7.98
N LEU A 939 29.07 -24.97 -6.85
CA LEU A 939 28.34 -24.09 -5.96
C LEU A 939 29.25 -23.03 -5.27
N ASN A 940 30.55 -23.32 -5.12
CA ASN A 940 31.50 -22.41 -4.47
C ASN A 940 32.28 -21.51 -5.44
N GLU A 941 32.37 -21.86 -6.71
CA GLU A 941 33.19 -21.15 -7.69
C GLU A 941 32.40 -20.18 -8.58
N THR A 942 31.09 -20.20 -8.56
CA THR A 942 30.28 -19.39 -9.47
C THR A 942 29.70 -18.16 -8.79
N ASP A 943 30.06 -17.00 -9.29
CA ASP A 943 29.33 -15.74 -9.11
C ASP A 943 27.99 -15.74 -9.90
N SER A 944 27.56 -16.88 -10.42
CA SER A 944 26.39 -16.99 -11.27
C SER A 944 25.24 -17.71 -10.59
N ASN A 945 24.06 -17.25 -10.89
CA ASN A 945 22.75 -17.71 -10.47
C ASN A 945 22.68 -19.23 -10.24
N TYR A 946 22.43 -19.61 -9.01
CA TYR A 946 22.16 -21.01 -8.63
C TYR A 946 20.81 -21.50 -9.07
N GLU A 947 19.90 -20.57 -9.44
CA GLU A 947 18.55 -20.86 -9.86
C GLU A 947 18.54 -21.43 -11.29
N ARG A 948 17.69 -22.41 -11.50
CA ARG A 948 17.38 -22.97 -12.82
C ARG A 948 15.87 -23.03 -12.98
N ALA A 949 15.34 -22.13 -13.80
CA ALA A 949 13.93 -22.11 -14.12
C ALA A 949 13.56 -23.26 -15.08
N GLY A 950 12.36 -23.83 -14.87
CA GLY A 950 11.80 -24.86 -15.70
C GLY A 950 10.36 -25.21 -15.32
N SER A 951 9.74 -26.16 -16.01
CA SER A 951 8.35 -26.57 -15.75
C SER A 951 8.10 -27.04 -14.30
N TRP A 952 9.14 -27.50 -13.61
CA TRP A 952 9.08 -27.88 -12.19
C TRP A 952 8.88 -26.71 -11.23
N CYS A 953 9.17 -25.46 -11.64
CA CYS A 953 9.00 -24.28 -10.80
C CYS A 953 7.54 -24.07 -10.37
N ALA A 954 6.57 -24.48 -11.19
CA ALA A 954 5.15 -24.42 -10.82
C ALA A 954 4.79 -25.24 -9.58
N PHE A 955 5.58 -26.27 -9.27
CA PHE A 955 5.39 -27.15 -8.11
C PHE A 955 6.46 -26.97 -7.04
N CYS A 956 7.32 -25.97 -7.19
CA CYS A 956 8.37 -25.70 -6.22
C CYS A 956 7.76 -24.92 -5.03
N PRO A 957 7.95 -25.41 -3.79
CA PRO A 957 7.45 -24.72 -2.61
C PRO A 957 8.12 -23.35 -2.37
N ASP A 958 9.31 -23.16 -2.94
CA ASP A 958 10.11 -21.95 -2.80
C ASP A 958 9.94 -20.98 -3.98
N ASN A 959 8.93 -21.19 -4.84
CA ASN A 959 8.71 -20.32 -6.01
C ASN A 959 8.40 -18.87 -5.63
N GLY A 960 7.84 -18.64 -4.45
CA GLY A 960 7.51 -17.29 -3.95
C GLY A 960 8.73 -16.43 -3.59
N ILE A 961 9.90 -17.05 -3.36
CA ILE A 961 11.15 -16.37 -3.01
C ILE A 961 12.22 -16.47 -4.10
N CYS A 962 11.97 -17.23 -5.16
CA CYS A 962 12.92 -17.46 -6.24
C CYS A 962 12.62 -16.54 -7.44
N LEU A 963 13.52 -15.60 -7.72
CA LEU A 963 13.37 -14.66 -8.82
C LEU A 963 13.34 -15.36 -10.19
N ALA A 964 14.15 -16.41 -10.39
CA ALA A 964 14.18 -17.17 -11.65
C ALA A 964 12.84 -17.87 -11.98
N ALA A 965 11.99 -18.17 -10.99
CA ALA A 965 10.67 -18.74 -11.20
C ALA A 965 9.71 -17.81 -11.97
N TYR A 966 9.98 -16.51 -11.97
CA TYR A 966 9.18 -15.50 -12.66
C TYR A 966 9.71 -15.15 -14.05
N GLU A 967 11.00 -15.37 -14.32
CA GLU A 967 11.61 -15.07 -15.62
C GLU A 967 11.15 -16.02 -16.73
N ASP A 968 10.82 -17.27 -16.42
CA ASP A 968 10.42 -18.29 -17.39
C ASP A 968 8.94 -18.16 -17.86
N LYS A 969 8.20 -17.17 -17.37
CA LYS A 969 6.81 -16.89 -17.81
C LYS A 969 6.72 -15.90 -18.99
N ARG A 970 7.85 -15.51 -19.59
CA ARG A 970 7.89 -14.59 -20.74
C ARG A 970 7.92 -15.34 -22.07
#